data_014e918ac8e97de3a4657430e786412b
#
_entry.id   014e918ac8e97de3a4657430e786412b
#
_cell.length_a   1.000
_cell.length_b   1.000
_cell.length_c   1.000
_cell.angle_alpha   90.00
_cell.angle_beta   90.00
_cell.angle_gamma   90.00
#
_symmetry.space_group_name_H-M   'P 1'
#
loop_
_entity.id
_entity.type
_entity.pdbx_description
1 polymer ?
#
loop_
_entity_poly.entity_id
_entity_poly.type
_entity_poly.pdbx_seq_one_letter_code
_entity_poly.pdbx_strand_id
1 'polypeptide(L)'
;MQLAFSPRAQFAALAVANAIAIGVTSAQGPAPSPLLPQGAPAPSKEAAPPTQASPVPELTKADFETFLDALIPSQLRNRNIAGAVVSVVKDGQVLFQKGHGYADVEEKKPVLPDQTLFRPGSISKLFTATAVMQLVEQGKLDLDRDVNDYLDFPIPKTYPEPVTLRQLLTHTGGFEETLKNLFVAHESDIKPLRTYLVNEMPARIFPPGKIPSYSNYGFTLAGYIVERVSGEKFERYIENHILKPLGMNNSTFDQPLPPQLAPQMSKGYLSASKEPRDFEFVQAAPAGALTTTAADMTRFMLAFLQDGAVDGVSILKPETVRQMEARQFEFHPMLPGLGITFMEYLIDPVCIIGHGGDTVYFHSDMILVPDAHLGYFLSYNSLGKDVGGGRGEVWHTFANRYFPGAGQPKVDVDPKTAKSDGGAVSGIYDGTRRGETTFLRILALVDQFKVSSDKEGVLQIEGIKNQSGELKRWRQIAPLVYREIDGLERIAFRRDASGAVGEMLPFPAIYEGQRVPWYASKIFIGLLIGGSLLLALLTVLLWPVAVIIRKRYQRPLFSTKSDRVLYFLSRIVCLAEVVFILAPIVMLSQGLEHIVILGDAINPWLQAFHVVGWVLLAGVVLLIVAAVRFVRLPGHGLWFRTHAILLAIGGIAFGVFAWQYHFLDASLKF
;
A
#
# COMPACT_ATOMS: atom_id res chain seq x y z
N MET A 1 17.52 22.89 29.91
CA MET A 1 16.99 22.59 28.57
C MET A 1 16.49 21.14 28.60
N GLN A 2 15.25 20.96 29.08
CA GLN A 2 14.60 19.65 29.17
C GLN A 2 14.03 19.30 27.80
N LEU A 3 14.60 18.29 27.15
CA LEU A 3 14.03 17.66 25.97
C LEU A 3 12.87 16.78 26.44
N ALA A 4 11.67 17.33 26.43
CA ALA A 4 10.44 16.55 26.61
C ALA A 4 10.19 15.79 25.29
N PHE A 5 10.50 14.49 25.30
CA PHE A 5 10.05 13.58 24.25
C PHE A 5 8.53 13.51 24.29
N SER A 6 7.89 13.75 23.13
CA SER A 6 6.45 13.63 23.02
C SER A 6 6.00 12.17 23.29
N PRO A 7 4.78 11.94 23.80
CA PRO A 7 4.27 10.58 24.06
C PRO A 7 4.31 9.64 22.85
N ARG A 8 4.45 10.17 21.66
CA ARG A 8 4.53 9.42 20.37
C ARG A 8 5.92 8.88 20.07
N ALA A 9 6.99 9.55 20.49
CA ALA A 9 8.35 8.98 20.45
C ALA A 9 8.45 7.76 21.36
N GLN A 10 7.65 7.72 22.44
CA GLN A 10 7.50 6.54 23.30
C GLN A 10 6.70 5.42 22.62
N PHE A 11 5.70 5.76 21.77
CA PHE A 11 4.93 4.77 21.01
C PHE A 11 5.75 4.16 19.85
N ALA A 12 6.55 4.95 19.14
CA ALA A 12 7.45 4.43 18.10
C ALA A 12 8.56 3.55 18.71
N ALA A 13 9.12 3.95 19.86
CA ALA A 13 10.05 3.11 20.63
C ALA A 13 9.37 1.85 21.17
N LEU A 14 8.08 1.92 21.55
CA LEU A 14 7.28 0.80 22.00
C LEU A 14 6.89 -0.13 20.83
N ALA A 15 6.64 0.42 19.62
CA ALA A 15 6.38 -0.37 18.40
C ALA A 15 7.63 -1.15 17.96
N VAL A 16 8.81 -0.54 18.05
CA VAL A 16 10.09 -1.22 17.81
C VAL A 16 10.38 -2.23 18.92
N ALA A 17 10.11 -1.91 20.18
CA ALA A 17 10.21 -2.85 21.31
C ALA A 17 9.20 -4.00 21.18
N ASN A 18 7.98 -3.74 20.72
CA ASN A 18 6.99 -4.79 20.42
C ASN A 18 7.38 -5.64 19.21
N ALA A 19 7.96 -5.07 18.14
CA ALA A 19 8.48 -5.85 17.02
C ALA A 19 9.65 -6.78 17.45
N ILE A 20 10.47 -6.33 18.41
CA ILE A 20 11.53 -7.15 19.02
C ILE A 20 10.92 -8.15 20.06
N ALA A 21 9.88 -7.76 20.78
CA ALA A 21 9.21 -8.60 21.81
C ALA A 21 8.29 -9.67 21.20
N ILE A 22 7.69 -9.47 20.03
CA ILE A 22 6.87 -10.47 19.34
C ILE A 22 7.69 -11.71 18.94
N GLY A 23 9.02 -11.59 18.81
CA GLY A 23 9.92 -12.73 18.62
C GLY A 23 10.15 -13.60 19.86
N VAL A 24 9.75 -13.17 21.06
CA VAL A 24 10.10 -13.84 22.32
C VAL A 24 8.87 -14.29 23.15
N THR A 25 7.65 -13.81 22.84
CA THR A 25 6.46 -14.05 23.68
C THR A 25 5.47 -15.11 23.19
N SER A 26 5.85 -15.99 22.26
CA SER A 26 4.98 -17.09 21.82
C SER A 26 5.08 -18.36 22.69
N ALA A 27 5.53 -18.28 23.93
CA ALA A 27 5.70 -19.42 24.83
C ALA A 27 4.90 -19.34 26.17
N GLN A 28 3.90 -18.47 26.27
CA GLN A 28 2.96 -18.50 27.39
C GLN A 28 1.54 -18.67 26.87
N GLY A 29 0.99 -19.88 27.10
CA GLY A 29 -0.42 -20.17 26.87
C GLY A 29 -1.31 -19.32 27.79
N PRO A 30 -2.58 -19.10 27.41
CA PRO A 30 -3.51 -18.31 28.20
C PRO A 30 -3.69 -18.92 29.60
N ALA A 31 -3.69 -18.07 30.62
CA ALA A 31 -4.04 -18.47 31.98
C ALA A 31 -5.44 -19.08 31.99
N PRO A 32 -5.69 -20.14 32.79
CA PRO A 32 -6.99 -20.78 32.82
C PRO A 32 -8.04 -19.81 33.38
N SER A 33 -9.09 -19.60 32.59
CA SER A 33 -10.29 -18.89 33.03
C SER A 33 -10.95 -19.66 34.21
N PRO A 34 -11.61 -18.98 35.15
CA PRO A 34 -12.32 -19.64 36.22
C PRO A 34 -13.40 -20.57 35.68
N LEU A 35 -13.43 -21.80 36.17
CA LEU A 35 -14.43 -22.81 35.84
C LEU A 35 -15.82 -22.29 36.20
N LEU A 36 -16.67 -22.07 35.20
CA LEU A 36 -18.10 -21.97 35.39
C LEU A 36 -18.67 -23.38 35.63
N PRO A 37 -19.73 -23.54 36.45
CA PRO A 37 -20.29 -24.86 36.79
C PRO A 37 -20.78 -25.60 35.55
N GLN A 38 -20.47 -26.88 35.44
CA GLN A 38 -21.00 -27.75 34.41
C GLN A 38 -22.52 -27.90 34.62
N GLY A 39 -23.33 -27.33 33.74
CA GLY A 39 -24.76 -27.48 33.71
C GLY A 39 -25.21 -28.10 32.39
N ALA A 40 -25.90 -29.22 32.52
CA ALA A 40 -26.81 -29.90 31.57
C ALA A 40 -26.34 -30.14 30.10
N PRO A 41 -26.60 -31.32 29.53
CA PRO A 41 -26.25 -31.61 28.13
C PRO A 41 -27.02 -30.68 27.18
N ALA A 42 -26.29 -30.12 26.23
CA ALA A 42 -26.85 -29.28 25.17
C ALA A 42 -27.88 -30.09 24.37
N PRO A 43 -29.06 -29.50 24.02
CA PRO A 43 -30.01 -30.15 23.13
C PRO A 43 -29.33 -30.36 21.77
N SER A 44 -29.58 -31.52 21.17
CA SER A 44 -29.17 -31.84 19.79
C SER A 44 -29.60 -30.73 18.86
N LYS A 45 -28.67 -30.15 18.13
CA LYS A 45 -28.96 -29.20 17.03
C LYS A 45 -29.75 -29.97 15.96
N GLU A 46 -31.07 -29.91 16.06
CA GLU A 46 -31.94 -30.12 14.93
C GLU A 46 -31.53 -29.08 13.85
N ALA A 47 -31.20 -29.54 12.65
CA ALA A 47 -30.81 -28.65 11.57
C ALA A 47 -31.97 -27.64 11.35
N ALA A 48 -31.70 -26.38 11.57
CA ALA A 48 -32.65 -25.31 11.28
C ALA A 48 -33.09 -25.46 9.82
N PRO A 49 -34.39 -25.34 9.53
CA PRO A 49 -34.87 -25.37 8.17
C PRO A 49 -34.12 -24.32 7.35
N PRO A 50 -33.87 -24.59 6.04
CA PRO A 50 -33.14 -23.62 5.22
C PRO A 50 -33.88 -22.28 5.29
N THR A 51 -33.20 -21.28 5.81
CA THR A 51 -33.71 -19.91 5.86
C THR A 51 -34.06 -19.54 4.42
N GLN A 52 -35.31 -19.27 4.12
CA GLN A 52 -35.70 -18.75 2.82
C GLN A 52 -34.85 -17.52 2.58
N ALA A 53 -34.09 -17.51 1.49
CA ALA A 53 -33.30 -16.36 1.10
C ALA A 53 -34.25 -15.14 1.08
N SER A 54 -33.95 -14.14 1.91
CA SER A 54 -34.68 -12.88 1.88
C SER A 54 -34.65 -12.34 0.46
N PRO A 55 -35.78 -11.85 -0.08
CA PRO A 55 -35.80 -11.30 -1.42
C PRO A 55 -34.72 -10.21 -1.52
N VAL A 56 -33.96 -10.20 -2.63
CA VAL A 56 -32.98 -9.13 -2.91
C VAL A 56 -33.74 -7.81 -2.89
N PRO A 57 -33.34 -6.82 -2.07
CA PRO A 57 -34.05 -5.55 -2.02
C PRO A 57 -34.01 -4.88 -3.39
N GLU A 58 -35.08 -4.24 -3.77
CA GLU A 58 -35.10 -3.39 -4.95
C GLU A 58 -34.19 -2.17 -4.70
N LEU A 59 -33.36 -1.83 -5.65
CA LEU A 59 -32.40 -0.74 -5.57
C LEU A 59 -33.09 0.61 -5.80
N THR A 60 -33.88 1.03 -4.80
CA THR A 60 -34.61 2.31 -4.80
C THR A 60 -33.87 3.39 -4.02
N LYS A 61 -34.20 4.66 -4.28
CA LYS A 61 -33.67 5.80 -3.52
C LYS A 61 -33.91 5.62 -2.01
N ALA A 62 -35.11 5.22 -1.61
CA ALA A 62 -35.48 5.07 -0.20
C ALA A 62 -34.68 3.98 0.50
N ASP A 63 -34.46 2.84 -0.19
CA ASP A 63 -33.67 1.74 0.34
C ASP A 63 -32.19 2.13 0.48
N PHE A 64 -31.64 2.80 -0.55
CA PHE A 64 -30.25 3.31 -0.52
C PHE A 64 -30.04 4.35 0.59
N GLU A 65 -30.97 5.29 0.72
CA GLU A 65 -30.91 6.31 1.76
C GLU A 65 -30.92 5.66 3.15
N THR A 66 -31.84 4.73 3.39
CA THR A 66 -31.92 4.00 4.66
C THR A 66 -30.63 3.23 4.96
N PHE A 67 -30.09 2.55 3.96
CA PHE A 67 -28.84 1.80 4.08
C PHE A 67 -27.65 2.69 4.43
N LEU A 68 -27.44 3.76 3.68
CA LEU A 68 -26.29 4.65 3.86
C LEU A 68 -26.40 5.52 5.12
N ASP A 69 -27.62 5.98 5.48
CA ASP A 69 -27.86 6.75 6.69
C ASP A 69 -27.67 5.93 7.97
N ALA A 70 -27.81 4.63 7.91
CA ALA A 70 -27.44 3.75 9.02
C ALA A 70 -25.93 3.55 9.10
N LEU A 71 -25.27 3.32 7.96
CA LEU A 71 -23.88 2.89 7.89
C LEU A 71 -22.88 4.06 8.04
N ILE A 72 -23.00 5.10 7.20
CA ILE A 72 -22.00 6.17 7.14
C ILE A 72 -21.87 6.94 8.47
N PRO A 73 -22.95 7.43 9.12
CA PRO A 73 -22.81 8.11 10.41
C PRO A 73 -22.22 7.23 11.51
N SER A 74 -22.47 5.93 11.48
CA SER A 74 -21.84 4.98 12.40
C SER A 74 -20.33 4.89 12.16
N GLN A 75 -19.92 4.81 10.90
CA GLN A 75 -18.49 4.81 10.53
C GLN A 75 -17.79 6.11 10.94
N LEU A 76 -18.39 7.28 10.66
CA LEU A 76 -17.80 8.56 11.04
C LEU A 76 -17.47 8.62 12.54
N ARG A 77 -18.42 8.16 13.39
CA ARG A 77 -18.22 8.14 14.85
C ARG A 77 -17.17 7.10 15.27
N ASN A 78 -17.33 5.85 14.83
CA ASN A 78 -16.52 4.73 15.31
C ASN A 78 -15.07 4.80 14.80
N ARG A 79 -14.89 5.34 13.59
CA ARG A 79 -13.58 5.46 12.92
C ARG A 79 -12.95 6.84 13.07
N ASN A 80 -13.61 7.79 13.78
CA ASN A 80 -13.12 9.15 14.00
C ASN A 80 -12.85 9.90 12.67
N ILE A 81 -13.82 9.85 11.75
CA ILE A 81 -13.80 10.51 10.44
C ILE A 81 -14.65 11.77 10.50
N ALA A 82 -14.16 12.90 9.97
CA ALA A 82 -14.82 14.19 10.05
C ALA A 82 -16.03 14.29 9.14
N GLY A 83 -15.91 13.85 7.89
CA GLY A 83 -16.98 13.95 6.92
C GLY A 83 -16.85 12.93 5.78
N ALA A 84 -17.96 12.71 5.11
CA ALA A 84 -18.08 11.87 3.94
C ALA A 84 -19.08 12.44 2.95
N VAL A 85 -18.88 12.11 1.67
CA VAL A 85 -19.84 12.40 0.61
C VAL A 85 -20.11 11.15 -0.20
N VAL A 86 -21.37 10.93 -0.55
CA VAL A 86 -21.81 9.80 -1.38
C VAL A 86 -22.68 10.33 -2.50
N SER A 87 -22.51 9.75 -3.70
CA SER A 87 -23.43 9.90 -4.82
C SER A 87 -23.67 8.57 -5.52
N VAL A 88 -24.87 8.36 -5.98
CA VAL A 88 -25.30 7.15 -6.68
C VAL A 88 -26.07 7.53 -7.94
N VAL A 89 -25.73 6.89 -9.05
CA VAL A 89 -26.43 7.03 -10.32
C VAL A 89 -27.04 5.69 -10.72
N LYS A 90 -28.23 5.73 -11.35
CA LYS A 90 -28.95 4.54 -11.79
C LYS A 90 -29.79 4.88 -13.01
N ASP A 91 -29.78 4.02 -14.03
CA ASP A 91 -30.61 4.14 -15.23
C ASP A 91 -30.54 5.53 -15.87
N GLY A 92 -29.34 6.08 -15.97
CA GLY A 92 -29.09 7.37 -16.61
C GLY A 92 -29.40 8.60 -15.74
N GLN A 93 -29.75 8.44 -14.48
CA GLN A 93 -30.14 9.52 -13.58
C GLN A 93 -29.39 9.48 -12.25
N VAL A 94 -29.31 10.64 -11.57
CA VAL A 94 -28.84 10.69 -10.20
C VAL A 94 -29.92 10.14 -9.28
N LEU A 95 -29.68 8.99 -8.68
CA LEU A 95 -30.61 8.37 -7.74
C LEU A 95 -30.52 9.00 -6.35
N PHE A 96 -29.28 9.29 -5.87
CA PHE A 96 -29.03 9.72 -4.51
C PHE A 96 -27.72 10.53 -4.42
N GLN A 97 -27.74 11.61 -3.63
CA GLN A 97 -26.54 12.36 -3.26
C GLN A 97 -26.69 12.87 -1.82
N LYS A 98 -25.68 12.68 -0.99
CA LYS A 98 -25.71 13.14 0.40
C LYS A 98 -24.33 13.38 0.96
N GLY A 99 -24.18 14.48 1.71
CA GLY A 99 -23.05 14.72 2.59
C GLY A 99 -23.35 14.28 4.01
N HIS A 100 -22.36 13.78 4.72
CA HIS A 100 -22.42 13.38 6.11
C HIS A 100 -21.27 14.01 6.88
N GLY A 101 -21.52 14.50 8.10
CA GLY A 101 -20.51 15.14 8.93
C GLY A 101 -20.07 16.51 8.40
N TYR A 102 -18.80 16.83 8.57
CA TYR A 102 -18.28 18.18 8.38
C TYR A 102 -17.16 18.24 7.34
N ALA A 103 -17.22 19.26 6.48
CA ALA A 103 -16.12 19.70 5.61
C ALA A 103 -15.05 20.47 6.42
N ASP A 104 -15.50 21.19 7.45
CA ASP A 104 -14.67 21.85 8.46
C ASP A 104 -15.29 21.60 9.84
N VAL A 105 -14.53 20.92 10.71
CA VAL A 105 -15.01 20.51 12.05
C VAL A 105 -15.08 21.70 13.00
N GLU A 106 -14.13 22.62 12.91
CA GLU A 106 -14.06 23.80 13.80
C GLU A 106 -15.19 24.75 13.49
N GLU A 107 -15.39 25.09 12.21
CA GLU A 107 -16.47 25.95 11.74
C GLU A 107 -17.82 25.23 11.68
N LYS A 108 -17.87 23.93 11.95
CA LYS A 108 -19.07 23.09 11.79
C LYS A 108 -19.69 23.21 10.40
N LYS A 109 -18.88 23.44 9.38
CA LYS A 109 -19.31 23.54 7.98
C LYS A 109 -19.73 22.15 7.48
N PRO A 110 -21.03 21.95 7.13
CA PRO A 110 -21.47 20.62 6.69
C PRO A 110 -20.87 20.24 5.34
N VAL A 111 -20.79 18.93 5.08
CA VAL A 111 -20.47 18.42 3.74
C VAL A 111 -21.71 18.56 2.85
N LEU A 112 -21.55 19.25 1.70
CA LEU A 112 -22.57 19.44 0.68
C LEU A 112 -22.14 18.74 -0.62
N PRO A 113 -22.96 17.84 -1.19
CA PRO A 113 -22.52 16.98 -2.30
C PRO A 113 -22.25 17.72 -3.61
N ASP A 114 -22.82 18.90 -3.80
CA ASP A 114 -22.71 19.75 -4.99
C ASP A 114 -21.69 20.90 -4.84
N GLN A 115 -21.19 21.14 -3.63
CA GLN A 115 -20.30 22.27 -3.34
C GLN A 115 -18.99 21.83 -2.69
N THR A 116 -19.03 20.89 -1.74
CA THR A 116 -17.82 20.51 -1.01
C THR A 116 -16.88 19.71 -1.91
N LEU A 117 -15.67 20.23 -2.05
CA LEU A 117 -14.61 19.60 -2.81
C LEU A 117 -13.87 18.54 -1.99
N PHE A 118 -13.68 17.38 -2.58
CA PHE A 118 -12.87 16.27 -2.08
C PHE A 118 -11.73 15.98 -3.05
N ARG A 119 -10.71 15.27 -2.58
CA ARG A 119 -9.60 14.81 -3.41
C ARG A 119 -9.65 13.29 -3.57
N PRO A 120 -10.20 12.79 -4.68
CA PRO A 120 -10.42 11.35 -4.85
C PRO A 120 -9.14 10.57 -5.15
N GLY A 121 -7.96 11.20 -5.04
CA GLY A 121 -6.66 10.54 -5.20
C GLY A 121 -6.55 9.80 -6.54
N SER A 122 -6.24 8.52 -6.48
CA SER A 122 -5.97 7.69 -7.67
C SER A 122 -7.16 7.50 -8.63
N ILE A 123 -8.37 7.88 -8.27
CA ILE A 123 -9.49 7.96 -9.24
C ILE A 123 -9.15 8.95 -10.37
N SER A 124 -8.25 9.90 -10.14
CA SER A 124 -7.64 10.77 -11.18
C SER A 124 -7.12 10.00 -12.40
N LYS A 125 -6.66 8.76 -12.18
CA LYS A 125 -6.10 7.90 -13.24
C LYS A 125 -7.13 7.54 -14.32
N LEU A 126 -8.41 7.46 -13.97
CA LEU A 126 -9.48 7.25 -14.93
C LEU A 126 -9.61 8.42 -15.89
N PHE A 127 -9.43 9.66 -15.43
CA PHE A 127 -9.42 10.85 -16.27
C PHE A 127 -8.20 10.88 -17.18
N THR A 128 -7.03 10.50 -16.67
CA THR A 128 -5.81 10.36 -17.46
C THR A 128 -5.97 9.31 -18.55
N ALA A 129 -6.55 8.15 -18.22
CA ALA A 129 -6.84 7.10 -19.19
C ALA A 129 -7.85 7.56 -20.25
N THR A 130 -8.91 8.27 -19.83
CA THR A 130 -9.88 8.86 -20.77
C THR A 130 -9.19 9.80 -21.76
N ALA A 131 -8.29 10.67 -21.31
CA ALA A 131 -7.51 11.56 -22.16
C ALA A 131 -6.62 10.79 -23.17
N VAL A 132 -5.93 9.75 -22.70
CA VAL A 132 -5.15 8.86 -23.59
C VAL A 132 -6.07 8.23 -24.63
N MET A 133 -7.21 7.70 -24.24
CA MET A 133 -8.14 7.02 -25.13
C MET A 133 -8.81 7.97 -26.15
N GLN A 134 -9.06 9.23 -25.78
CA GLN A 134 -9.48 10.27 -26.74
C GLN A 134 -8.42 10.49 -27.83
N LEU A 135 -7.14 10.51 -27.47
CA LEU A 135 -6.05 10.64 -28.44
C LEU A 135 -5.84 9.36 -29.27
N VAL A 136 -6.16 8.20 -28.71
CA VAL A 136 -6.21 6.92 -29.46
C VAL A 136 -7.33 6.96 -30.49
N GLU A 137 -8.54 7.42 -30.14
CA GLU A 137 -9.66 7.60 -31.08
C GLU A 137 -9.32 8.56 -32.24
N GLN A 138 -8.48 9.56 -31.95
CA GLN A 138 -7.99 10.52 -32.97
C GLN A 138 -6.87 9.96 -33.83
N GLY A 139 -6.40 8.72 -33.58
CA GLY A 139 -5.25 8.11 -34.26
C GLY A 139 -3.90 8.76 -33.95
N LYS A 140 -3.84 9.60 -32.90
CA LYS A 140 -2.61 10.28 -32.47
C LYS A 140 -1.76 9.42 -31.55
N LEU A 141 -2.38 8.50 -30.83
CA LEU A 141 -1.73 7.51 -29.94
C LEU A 141 -2.11 6.10 -30.36
N ASP A 142 -1.20 5.17 -30.13
CA ASP A 142 -1.40 3.73 -30.24
C ASP A 142 -1.05 3.09 -28.89
N LEU A 143 -1.96 2.28 -28.35
CA LEU A 143 -1.79 1.65 -27.04
C LEU A 143 -0.62 0.68 -26.99
N ASP A 144 -0.24 0.08 -28.11
CA ASP A 144 0.76 -0.99 -28.18
C ASP A 144 2.11 -0.55 -28.74
N ARG A 145 2.24 0.73 -29.08
CA ARG A 145 3.48 1.34 -29.56
C ARG A 145 4.42 1.66 -28.40
N ASP A 146 5.74 1.61 -28.66
CA ASP A 146 6.77 2.01 -27.67
C ASP A 146 6.53 3.47 -27.22
N VAL A 147 6.41 3.68 -25.92
CA VAL A 147 6.22 5.03 -25.35
C VAL A 147 7.36 5.98 -25.67
N ASN A 148 8.57 5.47 -25.94
CA ASN A 148 9.71 6.29 -26.36
C ASN A 148 9.46 7.06 -27.66
N ASP A 149 8.55 6.59 -28.53
CA ASP A 149 8.19 7.28 -29.75
C ASP A 149 7.40 8.58 -29.51
N TYR A 150 6.83 8.75 -28.31
CA TYR A 150 6.05 9.92 -27.90
C TYR A 150 6.82 10.84 -26.94
N LEU A 151 7.96 10.37 -26.40
CA LEU A 151 8.73 11.07 -25.37
C LEU A 151 9.89 11.88 -25.98
N ASP A 152 10.33 12.92 -25.26
CA ASP A 152 11.53 13.72 -25.55
C ASP A 152 12.71 13.40 -24.60
N PHE A 153 12.56 12.31 -23.84
CA PHE A 153 13.63 11.68 -23.05
C PHE A 153 13.42 10.15 -23.08
N PRO A 154 14.48 9.34 -23.04
CA PRO A 154 14.35 7.89 -23.16
C PRO A 154 13.96 7.22 -21.85
N ILE A 155 13.06 6.23 -21.92
CA ILE A 155 12.95 5.19 -20.91
C ILE A 155 14.04 4.15 -21.21
N PRO A 156 14.94 3.82 -20.27
CA PRO A 156 16.02 2.89 -20.52
C PRO A 156 15.54 1.50 -20.95
N LYS A 157 16.23 0.90 -21.91
CA LYS A 157 15.92 -0.45 -22.41
C LYS A 157 16.47 -1.51 -21.47
N THR A 158 15.74 -1.79 -20.38
CA THR A 158 16.11 -2.82 -19.39
C THR A 158 15.75 -4.22 -19.84
N TYR A 159 14.66 -4.38 -20.59
CA TYR A 159 14.16 -5.64 -21.13
C TYR A 159 14.07 -5.56 -22.66
N PRO A 160 14.02 -6.71 -23.37
CA PRO A 160 13.87 -6.72 -24.82
C PRO A 160 12.58 -6.05 -25.31
N GLU A 161 11.48 -6.25 -24.59
CA GLU A 161 10.17 -5.71 -24.92
C GLU A 161 10.09 -4.23 -24.56
N PRO A 162 9.45 -3.40 -25.43
CA PRO A 162 9.22 -2.00 -25.15
C PRO A 162 8.17 -1.82 -24.05
N VAL A 163 8.15 -0.64 -23.44
CA VAL A 163 7.03 -0.19 -22.60
C VAL A 163 5.99 0.46 -23.48
N THR A 164 4.72 0.11 -23.31
CA THR A 164 3.59 0.63 -24.10
C THR A 164 2.58 1.36 -23.22
N LEU A 165 1.72 2.20 -23.81
CA LEU A 165 0.64 2.87 -23.08
C LEU A 165 -0.31 1.87 -22.43
N ARG A 166 -0.66 0.77 -23.11
CA ARG A 166 -1.48 -0.30 -22.51
C ARG A 166 -0.88 -0.79 -21.21
N GLN A 167 0.42 -1.03 -21.17
CA GLN A 167 1.12 -1.51 -19.98
C GLN A 167 1.20 -0.45 -18.87
N LEU A 168 1.31 0.84 -19.22
CA LEU A 168 1.20 1.91 -18.20
C LEU A 168 -0.19 1.93 -17.57
N LEU A 169 -1.24 1.87 -18.40
CA LEU A 169 -2.65 1.96 -17.98
C LEU A 169 -3.18 0.68 -17.29
N THR A 170 -2.45 -0.43 -17.38
CA THR A 170 -2.74 -1.68 -16.67
C THR A 170 -1.74 -1.99 -15.57
N HIS A 171 -0.89 -1.04 -15.18
CA HIS A 171 0.14 -1.21 -14.15
C HIS A 171 1.13 -2.36 -14.41
N THR A 172 1.34 -2.72 -15.67
CA THR A 172 2.28 -3.78 -16.08
C THR A 172 3.54 -3.25 -16.78
N GLY A 173 3.85 -1.96 -16.64
CA GLY A 173 5.06 -1.34 -17.20
C GLY A 173 6.37 -1.77 -16.55
N GLY A 174 6.28 -2.46 -15.40
CA GLY A 174 7.42 -3.06 -14.70
C GLY A 174 8.23 -2.10 -13.84
N PHE A 175 7.76 -0.90 -13.59
CA PHE A 175 8.41 0.09 -12.71
C PHE A 175 8.28 -0.31 -11.24
N GLU A 176 9.37 -0.13 -10.47
CA GLU A 176 9.32 -0.24 -9.01
C GLU A 176 8.56 0.92 -8.36
N GLU A 177 8.17 0.75 -7.10
CA GLU A 177 7.54 1.82 -6.32
C GLU A 177 8.55 2.92 -5.98
N THR A 178 8.10 4.17 -6.03
CA THR A 178 8.85 5.34 -5.61
C THR A 178 7.96 6.28 -4.81
N LEU A 179 8.49 6.84 -3.74
CA LEU A 179 7.79 7.77 -2.85
C LEU A 179 8.35 9.18 -2.92
N LYS A 180 9.58 9.33 -3.44
CA LYS A 180 10.28 10.62 -3.46
C LYS A 180 9.53 11.65 -4.28
N ASN A 181 9.31 12.81 -3.66
CA ASN A 181 8.59 13.94 -4.27
C ASN A 181 7.20 13.57 -4.83
N LEU A 182 6.55 12.49 -4.36
CA LEU A 182 5.19 12.16 -4.79
C LEU A 182 4.19 13.24 -4.32
N PHE A 183 4.41 13.74 -3.10
CA PHE A 183 3.73 14.89 -2.53
C PHE A 183 4.78 15.96 -2.17
N VAL A 184 4.40 17.23 -2.29
CA VAL A 184 5.27 18.37 -1.93
C VAL A 184 4.56 19.32 -0.96
N ALA A 185 5.34 20.06 -0.18
CA ALA A 185 4.82 20.90 0.90
C ALA A 185 4.18 22.20 0.38
N HIS A 186 4.77 22.78 -0.67
CA HIS A 186 4.37 24.10 -1.18
C HIS A 186 4.17 24.08 -2.68
N GLU A 187 3.34 24.97 -3.18
CA GLU A 187 3.15 25.21 -4.60
C GLU A 187 4.47 25.40 -5.35
N SER A 188 5.38 26.19 -4.75
CA SER A 188 6.72 26.47 -5.33
C SER A 188 7.57 25.22 -5.57
N ASP A 189 7.25 24.11 -4.91
CA ASP A 189 8.00 22.86 -5.00
C ASP A 189 7.49 21.97 -6.15
N ILE A 190 6.33 22.32 -6.72
CA ILE A 190 5.77 21.60 -7.89
C ILE A 190 6.68 21.82 -9.10
N LYS A 191 7.21 20.74 -9.63
CA LYS A 191 8.05 20.73 -10.84
C LYS A 191 7.19 20.42 -12.06
N PRO A 192 7.55 20.94 -13.25
CA PRO A 192 6.94 20.49 -14.50
C PRO A 192 6.99 18.97 -14.62
N LEU A 193 5.96 18.34 -15.20
CA LEU A 193 5.86 16.88 -15.32
C LEU A 193 7.12 16.25 -15.91
N ARG A 194 7.68 16.85 -16.98
CA ARG A 194 8.93 16.40 -17.59
C ARG A 194 10.09 16.34 -16.59
N THR A 195 10.26 17.41 -15.82
CA THR A 195 11.36 17.50 -14.82
C THR A 195 11.23 16.42 -13.77
N TYR A 196 10.02 16.23 -13.24
CA TYR A 196 9.73 15.17 -12.28
C TYR A 196 10.04 13.78 -12.86
N LEU A 197 9.50 13.49 -14.07
CA LEU A 197 9.65 12.18 -14.71
C LEU A 197 11.11 11.83 -15.01
N VAL A 198 11.92 12.81 -15.41
CA VAL A 198 13.36 12.58 -15.66
C VAL A 198 14.13 12.37 -14.36
N ASN A 199 13.87 13.19 -13.34
CA ASN A 199 14.63 13.17 -12.10
C ASN A 199 14.28 11.96 -11.22
N GLU A 200 13.00 11.61 -11.15
CA GLU A 200 12.49 10.56 -10.26
C GLU A 200 12.15 9.26 -11.01
N MET A 201 12.72 9.06 -12.21
CA MET A 201 12.50 7.82 -12.98
C MET A 201 12.94 6.60 -12.17
N PRO A 202 12.00 5.69 -11.81
CA PRO A 202 12.33 4.46 -11.09
C PRO A 202 12.96 3.42 -12.02
N ALA A 203 13.62 2.43 -11.43
CA ALA A 203 14.08 1.28 -12.18
C ALA A 203 12.91 0.42 -12.65
N ARG A 204 13.11 -0.31 -13.74
CA ARG A 204 12.19 -1.38 -14.15
C ARG A 204 12.68 -2.71 -13.59
N ILE A 205 11.89 -3.29 -12.70
CA ILE A 205 12.22 -4.52 -11.98
C ILE A 205 11.48 -5.75 -12.52
N PHE A 206 10.49 -5.54 -13.40
CA PHE A 206 9.75 -6.61 -14.07
C PHE A 206 9.72 -6.42 -15.58
N PRO A 207 9.64 -7.52 -16.35
CA PRO A 207 9.39 -7.44 -17.79
C PRO A 207 8.04 -6.79 -18.08
N PRO A 208 7.96 -5.87 -19.06
CA PRO A 208 6.72 -5.21 -19.42
C PRO A 208 5.61 -6.20 -19.82
N GLY A 209 4.38 -5.96 -19.37
CA GLY A 209 3.20 -6.75 -19.69
C GLY A 209 3.11 -8.11 -18.99
N LYS A 210 4.00 -8.42 -18.03
CA LYS A 210 4.04 -9.75 -17.38
C LYS A 210 3.52 -9.73 -15.95
N ILE A 211 3.95 -8.76 -15.16
CA ILE A 211 3.72 -8.71 -13.73
C ILE A 211 3.13 -7.35 -13.37
N PRO A 212 1.95 -7.29 -12.77
CA PRO A 212 1.40 -6.04 -12.32
C PRO A 212 2.16 -5.53 -11.08
N SER A 213 2.49 -4.26 -11.15
CA SER A 213 3.10 -3.48 -10.09
C SER A 213 2.53 -2.07 -10.19
N TYR A 214 1.62 -1.74 -9.30
CA TYR A 214 0.95 -0.44 -9.30
C TYR A 214 1.96 0.71 -9.34
N SER A 215 1.82 1.63 -10.30
CA SER A 215 2.82 2.69 -10.50
C SER A 215 2.17 4.06 -10.72
N ASN A 216 2.41 4.98 -9.78
CA ASN A 216 2.06 6.39 -9.95
C ASN A 216 2.93 7.04 -11.03
N TYR A 217 4.22 6.66 -11.10
CA TYR A 217 5.13 7.12 -12.13
C TYR A 217 4.61 6.78 -13.53
N GLY A 218 4.15 5.54 -13.76
CA GLY A 218 3.61 5.10 -15.05
C GLY A 218 2.42 5.95 -15.52
N PHE A 219 1.50 6.29 -14.63
CA PHE A 219 0.37 7.17 -14.94
C PHE A 219 0.77 8.63 -15.14
N THR A 220 1.75 9.12 -14.41
CA THR A 220 2.30 10.45 -14.65
C THR A 220 2.96 10.53 -16.02
N LEU A 221 3.66 9.46 -16.42
CA LEU A 221 4.23 9.33 -17.76
C LEU A 221 3.16 9.32 -18.85
N ALA A 222 2.05 8.58 -18.66
CA ALA A 222 0.91 8.59 -19.58
C ALA A 222 0.29 9.99 -19.71
N GLY A 223 0.11 10.72 -18.60
CA GLY A 223 -0.37 12.10 -18.60
C GLY A 223 0.60 13.07 -19.31
N TYR A 224 1.90 12.87 -19.15
CA TYR A 224 2.89 13.64 -19.88
C TYR A 224 2.85 13.36 -21.40
N ILE A 225 2.60 12.11 -21.81
CA ILE A 225 2.41 11.77 -23.23
C ILE A 225 1.17 12.48 -23.78
N VAL A 226 0.08 12.60 -22.99
CA VAL A 226 -1.08 13.43 -23.38
C VAL A 226 -0.63 14.88 -23.63
N GLU A 227 0.13 15.50 -22.72
CA GLU A 227 0.64 16.87 -22.89
C GLU A 227 1.49 17.00 -24.16
N ARG A 228 2.38 16.04 -24.41
CA ARG A 228 3.28 16.05 -25.56
C ARG A 228 2.55 15.94 -26.91
N VAL A 229 1.58 15.03 -26.99
CA VAL A 229 0.92 14.69 -28.25
C VAL A 229 -0.22 15.66 -28.57
N SER A 230 -0.91 16.18 -27.55
CA SER A 230 -1.95 17.19 -27.74
C SER A 230 -1.39 18.60 -27.95
N GLY A 231 -0.22 18.91 -27.40
CA GLY A 231 0.34 20.27 -27.34
C GLY A 231 -0.30 21.15 -26.25
N GLU A 232 -1.20 20.60 -25.44
CA GLU A 232 -1.83 21.28 -24.30
C GLU A 232 -1.19 20.82 -22.99
N LYS A 233 -1.12 21.70 -21.97
CA LYS A 233 -0.79 21.27 -20.61
C LYS A 233 -1.79 20.22 -20.15
N PHE A 234 -1.34 19.22 -19.38
CA PHE A 234 -2.18 18.10 -18.95
C PHE A 234 -3.48 18.58 -18.29
N GLU A 235 -3.39 19.53 -17.34
CA GLU A 235 -4.54 20.07 -16.61
C GLU A 235 -5.52 20.76 -17.57
N ARG A 236 -5.00 21.48 -18.57
CA ARG A 236 -5.84 22.16 -19.58
C ARG A 236 -6.51 21.18 -20.52
N TYR A 237 -5.79 20.11 -20.92
CA TYR A 237 -6.40 19.04 -21.72
C TYR A 237 -7.59 18.42 -21.01
N ILE A 238 -7.40 18.00 -19.74
CA ILE A 238 -8.50 17.42 -18.93
C ILE A 238 -9.66 18.41 -18.80
N GLU A 239 -9.37 19.65 -18.47
CA GLU A 239 -10.40 20.69 -18.34
C GLU A 239 -11.21 20.86 -19.62
N ASN A 240 -10.52 21.02 -20.76
CA ASN A 240 -11.16 21.37 -22.03
C ASN A 240 -11.88 20.20 -22.69
N HIS A 241 -11.35 18.97 -22.55
CA HIS A 241 -11.83 17.80 -23.30
C HIS A 241 -12.63 16.80 -22.44
N ILE A 242 -12.64 16.94 -21.11
CA ILE A 242 -13.38 16.04 -20.22
C ILE A 242 -14.28 16.81 -19.25
N LEU A 243 -13.72 17.69 -18.41
CA LEU A 243 -14.49 18.33 -17.34
C LEU A 243 -15.57 19.28 -17.90
N LYS A 244 -15.19 20.23 -18.75
CA LYS A 244 -16.13 21.19 -19.37
C LYS A 244 -17.21 20.50 -20.21
N PRO A 245 -16.86 19.57 -21.13
CA PRO A 245 -17.87 18.84 -21.91
C PRO A 245 -18.89 18.09 -21.04
N LEU A 246 -18.44 17.50 -19.94
CA LEU A 246 -19.32 16.81 -18.99
C LEU A 246 -20.07 17.76 -18.03
N GLY A 247 -19.79 19.07 -18.05
CA GLY A 247 -20.37 20.03 -17.13
C GLY A 247 -19.86 19.88 -15.67
N MET A 248 -18.66 19.33 -15.47
CA MET A 248 -18.01 19.18 -14.18
C MET A 248 -17.34 20.49 -13.74
N ASN A 249 -18.15 21.51 -13.47
CA ASN A 249 -17.68 22.88 -13.24
C ASN A 249 -17.01 23.10 -11.89
N ASN A 250 -17.19 22.18 -10.94
CA ASN A 250 -16.56 22.17 -9.62
C ASN A 250 -15.45 21.11 -9.53
N SER A 251 -14.75 20.89 -10.65
CA SER A 251 -13.66 19.91 -10.72
C SER A 251 -12.44 20.51 -11.37
N THR A 252 -11.25 20.16 -10.90
CA THR A 252 -9.98 20.64 -11.47
C THR A 252 -8.81 19.72 -11.14
N PHE A 253 -7.78 19.79 -11.99
CA PHE A 253 -6.44 19.25 -11.68
C PHE A 253 -5.45 20.35 -11.30
N ASP A 254 -5.87 21.63 -11.31
CA ASP A 254 -5.02 22.74 -10.95
C ASP A 254 -4.62 22.70 -9.46
N GLN A 255 -3.37 22.97 -9.21
CA GLN A 255 -2.78 23.10 -7.88
C GLN A 255 -1.84 24.34 -7.88
N PRO A 256 -2.13 25.36 -7.06
CA PRO A 256 -3.26 25.49 -6.13
C PRO A 256 -4.61 25.54 -6.84
N LEU A 257 -5.68 25.38 -6.06
CA LEU A 257 -7.03 25.47 -6.58
C LEU A 257 -7.32 26.87 -7.14
N PRO A 258 -8.10 26.98 -8.22
CA PRO A 258 -8.61 28.25 -8.71
C PRO A 258 -9.33 29.02 -7.60
N PRO A 259 -9.21 30.37 -7.54
CA PRO A 259 -9.78 31.18 -6.45
C PRO A 259 -11.28 30.98 -6.20
N GLN A 260 -12.05 30.66 -7.24
CA GLN A 260 -13.48 30.39 -7.13
C GLN A 260 -13.80 29.02 -6.50
N LEU A 261 -12.89 28.06 -6.58
CA LEU A 261 -13.05 26.71 -6.02
C LEU A 261 -12.44 26.58 -4.62
N ALA A 262 -11.37 27.32 -4.32
CA ALA A 262 -10.63 27.20 -3.07
C ALA A 262 -11.51 27.29 -1.79
N PRO A 263 -12.54 28.18 -1.69
CA PRO A 263 -13.41 28.27 -0.51
C PRO A 263 -14.31 27.04 -0.30
N GLN A 264 -14.46 26.19 -1.32
CA GLN A 264 -15.29 24.99 -1.28
C GLN A 264 -14.50 23.75 -0.83
N MET A 265 -13.17 23.87 -0.70
CA MET A 265 -12.31 22.74 -0.34
C MET A 265 -12.60 22.25 1.08
N SER A 266 -12.88 20.96 1.20
CA SER A 266 -12.94 20.31 2.52
C SER A 266 -11.56 20.33 3.18
N LYS A 267 -11.51 20.54 4.48
CA LYS A 267 -10.31 20.27 5.25
C LYS A 267 -10.00 18.78 5.26
N GLY A 268 -8.72 18.46 5.24
CA GLY A 268 -8.24 17.09 5.41
C GLY A 268 -7.78 16.82 6.84
N TYR A 269 -8.02 15.62 7.38
CA TYR A 269 -7.71 15.29 8.77
C TYR A 269 -6.98 13.95 8.89
N LEU A 270 -6.05 13.84 9.85
CA LEU A 270 -5.60 12.52 10.30
C LEU A 270 -6.70 11.79 11.09
N SER A 271 -7.52 12.56 11.81
CA SER A 271 -8.77 12.10 12.43
C SER A 271 -9.62 13.31 12.80
N ALA A 272 -10.94 13.15 12.89
CA ALA A 272 -11.88 14.24 13.20
C ALA A 272 -11.60 14.98 14.51
N SER A 273 -10.92 14.33 15.45
CA SER A 273 -10.54 14.90 16.74
C SER A 273 -9.19 15.64 16.74
N LYS A 274 -8.58 15.81 15.57
CA LYS A 274 -7.29 16.49 15.39
C LYS A 274 -7.46 17.73 14.54
N GLU A 275 -6.49 18.65 14.66
CA GLU A 275 -6.42 19.84 13.83
C GLU A 275 -6.43 19.48 12.34
N PRO A 276 -7.04 20.31 11.49
CA PRO A 276 -7.01 20.15 10.06
C PRO A 276 -5.58 20.23 9.54
N ARG A 277 -5.36 19.66 8.37
CA ARG A 277 -4.09 19.66 7.67
C ARG A 277 -4.13 20.58 6.47
N ASP A 278 -2.95 21.05 6.06
CA ASP A 278 -2.78 21.86 4.87
C ASP A 278 -3.14 21.11 3.60
N PHE A 279 -3.32 21.86 2.51
CA PHE A 279 -3.60 21.29 1.19
C PHE A 279 -2.44 20.41 0.73
N GLU A 280 -2.77 19.21 0.26
CA GLU A 280 -1.79 18.25 -0.25
C GLU A 280 -1.45 18.57 -1.70
N PHE A 281 -0.25 19.02 -1.99
CA PHE A 281 0.22 19.18 -3.37
C PHE A 281 0.74 17.86 -3.91
N VAL A 282 0.11 17.34 -4.97
CA VAL A 282 0.48 16.08 -5.62
C VAL A 282 1.35 16.38 -6.83
N GLN A 283 2.64 16.06 -6.75
CA GLN A 283 3.57 16.26 -7.86
C GLN A 283 3.22 15.40 -9.08
N ALA A 284 2.78 14.17 -8.83
CA ALA A 284 2.30 13.24 -9.85
C ALA A 284 0.83 13.55 -10.25
N ALA A 285 0.56 14.77 -10.71
CA ALA A 285 -0.80 15.26 -10.95
C ALA A 285 -1.68 14.31 -11.78
N PRO A 286 -1.22 13.71 -12.90
CA PRO A 286 -2.02 12.75 -13.67
C PRO A 286 -2.42 11.50 -12.90
N ALA A 287 -1.68 11.18 -11.83
CA ALA A 287 -1.94 9.99 -11.01
C ALA A 287 -2.84 10.25 -9.80
N GLY A 288 -3.05 11.53 -9.38
CA GLY A 288 -3.72 11.74 -8.10
C GLY A 288 -4.22 13.15 -7.75
N ALA A 289 -4.13 14.15 -8.64
CA ALA A 289 -4.39 15.54 -8.25
C ALA A 289 -5.84 16.02 -8.42
N LEU A 290 -6.74 15.23 -8.99
CA LEU A 290 -8.14 15.63 -9.14
C LEU A 290 -8.72 16.14 -7.82
N THR A 291 -9.39 17.28 -7.90
CA THR A 291 -10.25 17.83 -6.85
C THR A 291 -11.63 17.98 -7.45
N THR A 292 -12.67 17.50 -6.78
CA THR A 292 -14.01 17.39 -7.37
C THR A 292 -15.11 17.36 -6.30
N THR A 293 -16.36 17.58 -6.71
CA THR A 293 -17.56 17.34 -5.90
C THR A 293 -18.18 15.97 -6.22
N ALA A 294 -19.01 15.46 -5.32
CA ALA A 294 -19.76 14.23 -5.60
C ALA A 294 -20.77 14.42 -6.74
N ALA A 295 -21.33 15.62 -6.90
CA ALA A 295 -22.23 15.94 -8.00
C ALA A 295 -21.51 15.87 -9.35
N ASP A 296 -20.31 16.42 -9.46
CA ASP A 296 -19.51 16.31 -10.69
C ASP A 296 -19.13 14.86 -11.01
N MET A 297 -18.79 14.07 -9.99
CA MET A 297 -18.48 12.65 -10.19
C MET A 297 -19.67 11.85 -10.76
N THR A 298 -20.92 12.27 -10.51
CA THR A 298 -22.07 11.62 -11.17
C THR A 298 -22.04 11.79 -12.69
N ARG A 299 -21.56 12.94 -13.16
CA ARG A 299 -21.44 13.21 -14.60
C ARG A 299 -20.44 12.25 -15.26
N PHE A 300 -19.31 12.04 -14.61
CA PHE A 300 -18.30 11.11 -15.09
C PHE A 300 -18.80 9.64 -15.06
N MET A 301 -19.45 9.23 -13.96
CA MET A 301 -20.06 7.88 -13.88
C MET A 301 -21.12 7.67 -14.95
N LEU A 302 -22.01 8.64 -15.15
CA LEU A 302 -23.05 8.57 -16.18
C LEU A 302 -22.45 8.47 -17.59
N ALA A 303 -21.36 9.20 -17.88
CA ALA A 303 -20.71 9.11 -19.17
C ALA A 303 -20.26 7.67 -19.49
N PHE A 304 -19.66 6.96 -18.54
CA PHE A 304 -19.29 5.54 -18.73
C PHE A 304 -20.52 4.62 -18.83
N LEU A 305 -21.51 4.81 -17.98
CA LEU A 305 -22.74 3.97 -17.98
C LEU A 305 -23.65 4.23 -19.20
N GLN A 306 -23.39 5.28 -19.96
CA GLN A 306 -24.13 5.66 -21.18
C GLN A 306 -23.21 5.67 -22.42
N ASP A 307 -22.32 4.70 -22.51
CA ASP A 307 -21.45 4.50 -23.70
C ASP A 307 -20.66 5.75 -24.11
N GLY A 308 -20.16 6.53 -23.16
CA GLY A 308 -19.25 7.66 -23.37
C GLY A 308 -19.90 9.04 -23.51
N ALA A 309 -21.23 9.13 -23.32
CA ALA A 309 -21.98 10.37 -23.52
C ALA A 309 -22.90 10.70 -22.34
N VAL A 310 -23.11 11.99 -22.07
CA VAL A 310 -24.07 12.53 -21.10
C VAL A 310 -24.77 13.74 -21.69
N ASP A 311 -26.10 13.81 -21.62
CA ASP A 311 -26.93 14.93 -22.13
C ASP A 311 -26.63 15.28 -23.59
N GLY A 312 -26.31 14.28 -24.42
CA GLY A 312 -25.99 14.47 -25.84
C GLY A 312 -24.56 14.92 -26.12
N VAL A 313 -23.73 15.10 -25.09
CA VAL A 313 -22.30 15.41 -25.23
C VAL A 313 -21.47 14.15 -25.03
N SER A 314 -20.70 13.77 -26.05
CA SER A 314 -19.83 12.59 -26.01
C SER A 314 -18.38 12.99 -25.73
N ILE A 315 -17.75 12.29 -24.79
CA ILE A 315 -16.30 12.40 -24.51
C ILE A 315 -15.52 11.21 -25.05
N LEU A 316 -16.17 10.08 -25.29
CA LEU A 316 -15.62 8.85 -25.86
C LEU A 316 -16.66 8.19 -26.76
N LYS A 317 -16.23 7.36 -27.69
CA LYS A 317 -17.10 6.51 -28.48
C LYS A 317 -17.53 5.27 -27.67
N PRO A 318 -18.69 4.67 -27.96
CA PRO A 318 -19.14 3.46 -27.27
C PRO A 318 -18.16 2.30 -27.31
N GLU A 319 -17.48 2.08 -28.42
CA GLU A 319 -16.47 1.03 -28.58
C GLU A 319 -15.24 1.27 -27.69
N THR A 320 -14.88 2.55 -27.48
CA THR A 320 -13.75 2.92 -26.62
C THR A 320 -14.09 2.71 -25.14
N VAL A 321 -15.31 3.06 -24.72
CA VAL A 321 -15.78 2.77 -23.36
C VAL A 321 -15.71 1.26 -23.09
N ARG A 322 -16.30 0.45 -23.99
CA ARG A 322 -16.24 -1.01 -23.89
C ARG A 322 -14.81 -1.54 -23.88
N GLN A 323 -13.89 -0.93 -24.64
CA GLN A 323 -12.47 -1.30 -24.61
C GLN A 323 -11.83 -0.98 -23.25
N MET A 324 -12.19 0.16 -22.64
CA MET A 324 -11.66 0.53 -21.32
C MET A 324 -12.17 -0.39 -20.20
N GLU A 325 -13.42 -0.79 -20.28
CA GLU A 325 -14.07 -1.68 -19.30
C GLU A 325 -13.65 -3.16 -19.49
N ALA A 326 -13.38 -3.56 -20.73
CA ALA A 326 -12.98 -4.92 -21.04
C ALA A 326 -11.62 -5.27 -20.45
N ARG A 327 -11.50 -6.51 -19.98
CA ARG A 327 -10.28 -7.05 -19.40
C ARG A 327 -9.11 -6.98 -20.38
N GLN A 328 -8.06 -6.28 -19.99
CA GLN A 328 -6.80 -6.12 -20.73
C GLN A 328 -5.67 -6.95 -20.13
N PHE A 329 -5.73 -7.21 -18.82
CA PHE A 329 -4.79 -8.05 -18.12
C PHE A 329 -5.51 -9.06 -17.23
N GLU A 330 -5.11 -10.31 -17.32
CA GLU A 330 -5.71 -11.42 -16.60
C GLU A 330 -4.63 -12.27 -15.95
N PHE A 331 -4.80 -12.52 -14.66
CA PHE A 331 -3.98 -13.50 -13.95
C PHE A 331 -4.52 -14.93 -14.10
N HIS A 332 -5.83 -15.04 -13.97
CA HIS A 332 -6.54 -16.31 -13.95
C HIS A 332 -8.01 -16.08 -14.32
N PRO A 333 -8.63 -16.91 -15.18
CA PRO A 333 -10.02 -16.72 -15.64
C PRO A 333 -11.06 -16.59 -14.52
N MET A 334 -10.81 -17.22 -13.37
CA MET A 334 -11.71 -17.20 -12.21
C MET A 334 -11.47 -16.03 -11.25
N LEU A 335 -10.49 -15.17 -11.53
CA LEU A 335 -10.21 -13.99 -10.70
C LEU A 335 -10.54 -12.70 -11.42
N PRO A 336 -10.87 -11.62 -10.67
CA PRO A 336 -10.90 -10.29 -11.22
C PRO A 336 -9.58 -9.90 -11.91
N GLY A 337 -9.66 -9.17 -13.02
CA GLY A 337 -8.54 -8.67 -13.79
C GLY A 337 -8.51 -7.14 -13.84
N LEU A 338 -7.85 -6.61 -14.86
CA LEU A 338 -7.73 -5.17 -15.12
C LEU A 338 -8.23 -4.83 -16.52
N GLY A 339 -9.11 -3.83 -16.63
CA GLY A 339 -9.39 -3.10 -17.86
C GLY A 339 -8.34 -2.01 -18.12
N ILE A 340 -8.62 -1.08 -19.00
CA ILE A 340 -7.82 0.14 -19.13
C ILE A 340 -8.09 1.00 -17.88
N THR A 341 -7.23 0.87 -16.87
CA THR A 341 -7.31 1.55 -15.57
C THR A 341 -8.42 1.07 -14.65
N PHE A 342 -9.53 0.58 -15.16
CA PHE A 342 -10.56 -0.03 -14.33
C PHE A 342 -10.05 -1.33 -13.70
N MET A 343 -10.30 -1.48 -12.40
CA MET A 343 -10.11 -2.73 -11.67
C MET A 343 -11.44 -3.47 -11.64
N GLU A 344 -11.45 -4.77 -11.94
CA GLU A 344 -12.60 -5.61 -11.65
C GLU A 344 -12.65 -5.90 -10.15
N TYR A 345 -13.78 -5.67 -9.51
CA TYR A 345 -14.04 -5.97 -8.09
C TYR A 345 -14.81 -7.27 -7.92
N LEU A 346 -15.70 -7.56 -8.86
CA LEU A 346 -16.48 -8.78 -8.91
C LEU A 346 -16.68 -9.15 -10.38
N ILE A 347 -16.71 -10.45 -10.68
CA ILE A 347 -16.90 -10.96 -12.05
C ILE A 347 -18.10 -11.91 -12.18
N ASP A 348 -18.74 -12.26 -11.06
CA ASP A 348 -19.85 -13.20 -10.99
C ASP A 348 -20.62 -12.97 -9.67
N PRO A 349 -21.93 -12.72 -9.69
CA PRO A 349 -22.89 -12.88 -10.80
C PRO A 349 -22.92 -11.71 -11.80
N VAL A 350 -22.34 -10.58 -11.50
CA VAL A 350 -22.27 -9.39 -12.37
C VAL A 350 -20.83 -8.88 -12.42
N CYS A 351 -20.47 -8.25 -13.54
CA CYS A 351 -19.20 -7.55 -13.64
C CYS A 351 -19.30 -6.21 -12.89
N ILE A 352 -18.44 -6.03 -11.89
CA ILE A 352 -18.33 -4.79 -11.13
C ILE A 352 -16.92 -4.27 -11.29
N ILE A 353 -16.79 -3.05 -11.80
CA ILE A 353 -15.52 -2.39 -12.08
C ILE A 353 -15.44 -1.07 -11.31
N GLY A 354 -14.24 -0.55 -11.14
CA GLY A 354 -14.06 0.73 -10.47
C GLY A 354 -12.61 1.09 -10.23
N HIS A 355 -12.41 2.07 -9.38
CA HIS A 355 -11.10 2.46 -8.91
C HIS A 355 -11.20 3.09 -7.52
N GLY A 356 -10.37 2.64 -6.60
CA GLY A 356 -10.17 3.30 -5.32
C GLY A 356 -9.15 4.43 -5.42
N GLY A 357 -9.17 5.36 -4.47
CA GLY A 357 -8.20 6.43 -4.46
C GLY A 357 -7.93 6.96 -3.07
N ASP A 358 -6.64 7.18 -2.81
CA ASP A 358 -6.14 7.68 -1.54
C ASP A 358 -5.18 8.84 -1.78
N THR A 359 -5.33 9.90 -0.98
CA THR A 359 -4.26 10.81 -0.58
C THR A 359 -3.90 10.50 0.87
N VAL A 360 -3.17 11.37 1.57
CA VAL A 360 -2.90 11.16 3.00
C VAL A 360 -4.17 11.33 3.83
N TYR A 361 -5.08 12.22 3.42
CA TYR A 361 -6.27 12.60 4.20
C TYR A 361 -7.59 12.26 3.53
N PHE A 362 -7.62 12.04 2.23
CA PHE A 362 -8.85 11.74 1.49
C PHE A 362 -8.83 10.30 0.97
N HIS A 363 -9.96 9.61 1.13
CA HIS A 363 -10.08 8.19 0.82
C HIS A 363 -11.39 7.93 0.08
N SER A 364 -11.31 7.46 -1.16
CA SER A 364 -12.45 7.41 -2.08
C SER A 364 -12.57 6.08 -2.80
N ASP A 365 -13.79 5.75 -3.21
CA ASP A 365 -14.10 4.68 -4.15
C ASP A 365 -15.07 5.18 -5.22
N MET A 366 -14.85 4.79 -6.46
CA MET A 366 -15.79 4.90 -7.55
C MET A 366 -16.01 3.50 -8.13
N ILE A 367 -17.26 3.06 -8.11
CA ILE A 367 -17.69 1.72 -8.55
C ILE A 367 -18.75 1.88 -9.63
N LEU A 368 -18.64 1.07 -10.67
CA LEU A 368 -19.63 0.93 -11.74
C LEU A 368 -20.08 -0.53 -11.85
N VAL A 369 -21.34 -0.72 -12.10
CA VAL A 369 -21.98 -1.99 -12.46
C VAL A 369 -22.65 -1.78 -13.82
N PRO A 370 -21.93 -1.91 -14.95
CA PRO A 370 -22.44 -1.56 -16.28
C PRO A 370 -23.74 -2.28 -16.62
N ASP A 371 -23.82 -3.59 -16.42
CA ASP A 371 -25.02 -4.40 -16.70
C ASP A 371 -26.25 -3.97 -15.88
N ALA A 372 -26.05 -3.32 -14.75
CA ALA A 372 -27.13 -2.79 -13.92
C ALA A 372 -27.35 -1.29 -14.11
N HIS A 373 -26.64 -0.63 -15.02
CA HIS A 373 -26.66 0.83 -15.23
C HIS A 373 -26.53 1.60 -13.92
N LEU A 374 -25.66 1.12 -13.01
CA LEU A 374 -25.50 1.62 -11.66
C LEU A 374 -24.06 2.05 -11.42
N GLY A 375 -23.90 3.18 -10.73
CA GLY A 375 -22.61 3.61 -10.22
C GLY A 375 -22.73 4.30 -8.86
N TYR A 376 -21.70 4.17 -8.02
CA TYR A 376 -21.59 5.00 -6.84
C TYR A 376 -20.18 5.60 -6.67
N PHE A 377 -20.13 6.76 -6.06
CA PHE A 377 -18.93 7.42 -5.60
C PHE A 377 -19.04 7.70 -4.11
N LEU A 378 -17.98 7.38 -3.36
CA LEU A 378 -17.84 7.64 -1.94
C LEU A 378 -16.50 8.31 -1.70
N SER A 379 -16.46 9.35 -0.86
CA SER A 379 -15.20 9.94 -0.42
C SER A 379 -15.27 10.37 1.05
N TYR A 380 -14.19 10.11 1.80
CA TYR A 380 -13.96 10.57 3.17
C TYR A 380 -12.87 11.63 3.19
N ASN A 381 -12.94 12.58 4.14
CA ASN A 381 -11.92 13.61 4.33
C ASN A 381 -11.00 13.37 5.54
N SER A 382 -10.90 12.15 6.00
CA SER A 382 -10.03 11.79 7.13
C SER A 382 -9.44 10.40 6.96
N LEU A 383 -8.20 10.21 7.40
CA LEU A 383 -7.58 8.89 7.56
C LEU A 383 -8.33 8.08 8.64
N GLY A 384 -8.65 8.72 9.77
CA GLY A 384 -9.41 8.09 10.85
C GLY A 384 -8.73 6.86 11.45
N LYS A 385 -9.57 5.95 11.95
CA LYS A 385 -9.15 4.61 12.38
C LYS A 385 -9.60 3.61 11.31
N ASP A 386 -8.65 3.03 10.58
CA ASP A 386 -8.94 2.02 9.56
C ASP A 386 -9.98 2.48 8.52
N VAL A 387 -9.73 3.62 7.87
CA VAL A 387 -10.62 4.16 6.83
C VAL A 387 -10.73 3.22 5.62
N GLY A 388 -9.67 2.49 5.30
CA GLY A 388 -9.69 1.47 4.26
C GLY A 388 -10.71 0.36 4.56
N GLY A 389 -10.75 -0.13 5.82
CA GLY A 389 -11.80 -1.04 6.29
C GLY A 389 -13.19 -0.42 6.23
N GLY A 390 -13.33 0.90 6.44
CA GLY A 390 -14.60 1.63 6.28
C GLY A 390 -15.11 1.60 4.85
N ARG A 391 -14.27 1.87 3.85
CA ARG A 391 -14.61 1.74 2.42
C ARG A 391 -14.98 0.30 2.08
N GLY A 392 -14.15 -0.65 2.50
CA GLY A 392 -14.41 -2.08 2.30
C GLY A 392 -15.75 -2.53 2.90
N GLU A 393 -16.12 -2.02 4.07
CA GLU A 393 -17.41 -2.29 4.70
C GLU A 393 -18.59 -1.79 3.84
N VAL A 394 -18.51 -0.57 3.30
CA VAL A 394 -19.54 -0.05 2.37
C VAL A 394 -19.61 -0.93 1.13
N TRP A 395 -18.45 -1.22 0.52
CA TRP A 395 -18.36 -2.07 -0.67
C TRP A 395 -18.95 -3.45 -0.44
N HIS A 396 -18.51 -4.18 0.59
CA HIS A 396 -18.99 -5.54 0.86
C HIS A 396 -20.48 -5.58 1.23
N THR A 397 -20.94 -4.61 2.03
CA THR A 397 -22.35 -4.55 2.40
C THR A 397 -23.23 -4.22 1.20
N PHE A 398 -22.77 -3.29 0.34
CA PHE A 398 -23.40 -2.98 -0.92
C PHE A 398 -23.50 -4.20 -1.84
N ALA A 399 -22.36 -4.87 -2.10
CA ALA A 399 -22.32 -6.03 -2.98
C ALA A 399 -23.18 -7.19 -2.46
N ASN A 400 -23.09 -7.49 -1.16
CA ASN A 400 -23.89 -8.54 -0.53
C ASN A 400 -25.39 -8.23 -0.52
N ARG A 401 -25.77 -6.94 -0.39
CA ARG A 401 -27.17 -6.52 -0.34
C ARG A 401 -27.84 -6.58 -1.70
N TYR A 402 -27.20 -6.06 -2.74
CA TYR A 402 -27.82 -5.86 -4.05
C TYR A 402 -27.40 -6.90 -5.08
N PHE A 403 -26.27 -7.54 -4.88
CA PHE A 403 -25.74 -8.58 -5.75
C PHE A 403 -25.32 -9.81 -4.93
N PRO A 404 -26.24 -10.37 -4.13
CA PRO A 404 -25.91 -11.55 -3.36
C PRO A 404 -25.42 -12.63 -4.33
N GLY A 405 -24.20 -13.10 -4.11
CA GLY A 405 -23.52 -14.00 -5.04
C GLY A 405 -24.39 -15.16 -5.44
N ALA A 406 -24.48 -15.46 -6.71
CA ALA A 406 -25.02 -16.70 -7.20
C ALA A 406 -24.36 -17.83 -6.41
N GLY A 407 -25.19 -18.62 -5.77
CA GLY A 407 -24.92 -19.59 -4.71
C GLY A 407 -23.47 -20.08 -4.61
N GLN A 408 -23.07 -20.42 -3.41
CA GLN A 408 -21.74 -20.97 -3.15
C GLN A 408 -21.38 -21.97 -4.27
N PRO A 409 -20.30 -21.76 -5.07
CA PRO A 409 -19.93 -22.74 -6.07
C PRO A 409 -19.81 -24.09 -5.40
N LYS A 410 -20.37 -25.14 -6.01
CA LYS A 410 -20.20 -26.51 -5.50
C LYS A 410 -18.70 -26.76 -5.43
N VAL A 411 -18.21 -26.97 -4.21
CA VAL A 411 -16.80 -27.29 -3.98
C VAL A 411 -16.61 -28.73 -4.37
N ASP A 412 -15.98 -28.96 -5.51
CA ASP A 412 -15.70 -30.32 -6.03
C ASP A 412 -14.21 -30.66 -5.93
N VAL A 413 -13.57 -30.18 -4.88
CA VAL A 413 -12.15 -30.47 -4.62
C VAL A 413 -12.05 -31.57 -3.55
N ASP A 414 -11.40 -32.68 -3.93
CA ASP A 414 -11.10 -33.78 -3.00
C ASP A 414 -10.35 -33.28 -1.76
N PRO A 415 -10.75 -33.68 -0.54
CA PRO A 415 -10.12 -33.21 0.70
C PRO A 415 -8.61 -33.49 0.80
N LYS A 416 -8.11 -34.59 0.20
CA LYS A 416 -6.67 -34.88 0.18
C LYS A 416 -5.93 -33.90 -0.72
N THR A 417 -6.51 -33.56 -1.86
CA THR A 417 -5.97 -32.55 -2.78
C THR A 417 -5.98 -31.17 -2.10
N ALA A 418 -7.10 -30.77 -1.47
CA ALA A 418 -7.18 -29.50 -0.75
C ALA A 418 -6.11 -29.37 0.34
N LYS A 419 -5.88 -30.43 1.11
CA LYS A 419 -4.83 -30.48 2.12
C LYS A 419 -3.42 -30.38 1.52
N SER A 420 -3.17 -31.13 0.44
CA SER A 420 -1.88 -31.13 -0.26
C SER A 420 -1.56 -29.77 -0.86
N ASP A 421 -2.53 -29.18 -1.57
CA ASP A 421 -2.39 -27.86 -2.17
C ASP A 421 -2.27 -26.77 -1.10
N GLY A 422 -3.05 -26.83 -0.02
CA GLY A 422 -2.92 -25.93 1.13
C GLY A 422 -1.52 -25.95 1.73
N GLY A 423 -0.91 -27.14 1.86
CA GLY A 423 0.50 -27.27 2.27
C GLY A 423 1.48 -26.67 1.25
N ALA A 424 1.24 -26.88 -0.05
CA ALA A 424 2.10 -26.38 -1.12
C ALA A 424 2.07 -24.85 -1.23
N VAL A 425 0.91 -24.20 -1.02
CA VAL A 425 0.78 -22.73 -1.08
C VAL A 425 1.20 -22.05 0.22
N SER A 426 1.34 -22.78 1.32
CA SER A 426 1.78 -22.19 2.59
C SER A 426 3.21 -21.67 2.49
N GLY A 427 3.42 -20.42 2.91
CA GLY A 427 4.72 -19.75 2.81
C GLY A 427 4.65 -18.27 3.15
N ILE A 428 5.76 -17.59 2.93
CA ILE A 428 5.87 -16.14 3.05
C ILE A 428 5.94 -15.56 1.64
N TYR A 429 5.19 -14.49 1.40
CA TYR A 429 5.09 -13.83 0.11
C TYR A 429 5.41 -12.35 0.25
N ASP A 430 5.93 -11.77 -0.82
CA ASP A 430 6.30 -10.37 -0.95
C ASP A 430 5.53 -9.74 -2.10
N GLY A 431 4.96 -8.56 -1.89
CA GLY A 431 4.19 -7.86 -2.93
C GLY A 431 5.08 -7.36 -4.08
N THR A 432 4.55 -7.37 -5.30
CA THR A 432 5.26 -6.82 -6.47
C THR A 432 5.29 -5.30 -6.49
N ARG A 433 4.40 -4.62 -5.77
CA ARG A 433 4.47 -3.17 -5.57
C ARG A 433 5.49 -2.85 -4.48
N ARG A 434 6.75 -2.75 -4.84
CA ARG A 434 7.87 -2.53 -3.92
C ARG A 434 9.01 -1.76 -4.55
N GLY A 435 9.83 -1.08 -3.75
CA GLY A 435 11.17 -0.65 -4.12
C GLY A 435 12.11 -1.87 -4.09
N GLU A 436 12.90 -2.08 -5.13
CA GLU A 436 13.84 -3.20 -5.25
C GLU A 436 15.28 -2.71 -5.32
N THR A 437 15.50 -1.53 -5.95
CA THR A 437 16.85 -1.01 -6.24
C THR A 437 17.24 0.16 -5.34
N THR A 438 16.43 0.49 -4.34
CA THR A 438 16.66 1.58 -3.40
C THR A 438 16.49 1.10 -1.96
N PHE A 439 16.85 1.94 -0.98
CA PHE A 439 16.67 1.61 0.43
C PHE A 439 15.20 1.37 0.83
N LEU A 440 14.22 1.78 0.02
CA LEU A 440 12.81 1.43 0.22
C LEU A 440 12.55 -0.08 0.21
N ARG A 441 13.49 -0.87 -0.30
CA ARG A 441 13.41 -2.33 -0.22
C ARG A 441 13.19 -2.85 1.20
N ILE A 442 13.58 -2.07 2.22
CA ILE A 442 13.31 -2.45 3.62
C ILE A 442 11.81 -2.52 3.92
N LEU A 443 10.96 -1.72 3.23
CA LEU A 443 9.51 -1.77 3.41
C LEU A 443 8.94 -3.12 2.98
N ALA A 444 9.55 -3.76 1.99
CA ALA A 444 9.16 -5.10 1.57
C ALA A 444 9.20 -6.12 2.73
N LEU A 445 10.14 -5.99 3.68
CA LEU A 445 10.17 -6.85 4.87
C LEU A 445 8.92 -6.67 5.75
N VAL A 446 8.39 -5.46 5.84
CA VAL A 446 7.19 -5.15 6.65
C VAL A 446 5.94 -5.65 5.94
N ASP A 447 5.91 -5.51 4.60
CA ASP A 447 4.77 -5.87 3.76
C ASP A 447 4.70 -7.37 3.45
N GLN A 448 5.74 -8.15 3.75
CA GLN A 448 5.66 -9.61 3.63
C GLN A 448 4.49 -10.14 4.44
N PHE A 449 3.72 -11.03 3.83
CA PHE A 449 2.59 -11.69 4.47
C PHE A 449 2.74 -13.21 4.45
N LYS A 450 2.22 -13.87 5.49
CA LYS A 450 2.26 -15.32 5.62
C LYS A 450 0.94 -15.93 5.20
N VAL A 451 1.00 -16.90 4.30
CA VAL A 451 -0.10 -17.81 3.98
C VAL A 451 0.09 -19.07 4.82
N SER A 452 -0.94 -19.49 5.53
CA SER A 452 -0.95 -20.71 6.34
C SER A 452 -2.19 -21.53 6.02
N SER A 453 -2.09 -22.85 6.14
CA SER A 453 -3.16 -23.81 5.89
C SER A 453 -3.43 -24.62 7.16
N ASP A 454 -4.70 -24.91 7.44
CA ASP A 454 -5.10 -25.85 8.47
C ASP A 454 -5.04 -27.32 7.96
N LYS A 455 -5.51 -28.26 8.79
CA LYS A 455 -5.49 -29.71 8.49
C LYS A 455 -6.45 -30.10 7.36
N GLU A 456 -7.41 -29.24 7.04
CA GLU A 456 -8.43 -29.43 6.01
C GLU A 456 -8.08 -28.69 4.71
N GLY A 457 -6.97 -27.96 4.68
CA GLY A 457 -6.55 -27.18 3.50
C GLY A 457 -7.20 -25.79 3.40
N VAL A 458 -7.86 -25.33 4.47
CA VAL A 458 -8.41 -23.98 4.55
C VAL A 458 -7.27 -23.01 4.83
N LEU A 459 -7.17 -21.95 4.01
CA LEU A 459 -6.12 -20.97 4.14
C LEU A 459 -6.51 -19.80 5.05
N GLN A 460 -5.50 -19.23 5.67
CA GLN A 460 -5.53 -17.91 6.32
C GLN A 460 -4.30 -17.11 5.85
N ILE A 461 -4.49 -15.81 5.64
CA ILE A 461 -3.45 -14.89 5.20
C ILE A 461 -3.26 -13.85 6.29
N GLU A 462 -2.01 -13.72 6.75
CA GLU A 462 -1.65 -12.73 7.77
C GLU A 462 -2.04 -11.31 7.33
N GLY A 463 -2.71 -10.56 8.20
CA GLY A 463 -3.12 -9.18 7.94
C GLY A 463 -4.44 -9.03 7.19
N ILE A 464 -4.94 -10.04 6.48
CA ILE A 464 -6.23 -9.97 5.77
C ILE A 464 -7.36 -10.37 6.71
N LYS A 465 -8.14 -9.39 7.13
CA LYS A 465 -9.21 -9.54 8.12
C LYS A 465 -10.58 -9.29 7.51
N ASN A 466 -11.59 -9.96 8.09
CA ASN A 466 -12.99 -9.65 7.84
C ASN A 466 -13.43 -8.42 8.65
N GLN A 467 -14.70 -8.03 8.50
CA GLN A 467 -15.28 -6.87 9.21
C GLN A 467 -15.32 -7.04 10.74
N SER A 468 -15.29 -8.29 11.23
CA SER A 468 -15.23 -8.58 12.66
C SER A 468 -13.81 -8.50 13.24
N GLY A 469 -12.79 -8.23 12.41
CA GLY A 469 -11.38 -8.17 12.80
C GLY A 469 -10.69 -9.54 12.87
N GLU A 470 -11.37 -10.62 12.49
CA GLU A 470 -10.82 -11.97 12.39
C GLU A 470 -10.12 -12.19 11.05
N LEU A 471 -9.11 -13.08 11.01
CA LEU A 471 -8.48 -13.44 9.74
C LEU A 471 -9.51 -14.09 8.81
N LYS A 472 -9.57 -13.61 7.55
CA LYS A 472 -10.38 -14.24 6.52
C LYS A 472 -9.94 -15.69 6.32
N ARG A 473 -10.93 -16.54 6.01
CA ARG A 473 -10.73 -17.97 5.75
C ARG A 473 -11.07 -18.28 4.31
N TRP A 474 -10.21 -19.04 3.65
CA TRP A 474 -10.31 -19.31 2.22
C TRP A 474 -10.39 -20.81 1.96
N ARG A 475 -11.42 -21.25 1.24
CA ARG A 475 -11.61 -22.65 0.85
C ARG A 475 -11.30 -22.83 -0.63
N GLN A 476 -10.61 -23.91 -0.96
CA GLN A 476 -10.31 -24.26 -2.34
C GLN A 476 -11.60 -24.59 -3.11
N ILE A 477 -11.75 -24.00 -4.30
CA ILE A 477 -12.93 -24.19 -5.18
C ILE A 477 -12.55 -24.77 -6.55
N ALA A 478 -11.27 -24.68 -6.94
CA ALA A 478 -10.68 -25.25 -8.15
C ALA A 478 -9.16 -25.44 -7.89
N PRO A 479 -8.40 -26.12 -8.76
CA PRO A 479 -6.97 -26.30 -8.57
C PRO A 479 -6.24 -24.99 -8.29
N LEU A 480 -5.69 -24.83 -7.08
CA LEU A 480 -5.00 -23.64 -6.58
C LEU A 480 -5.85 -22.35 -6.57
N VAL A 481 -7.17 -22.42 -6.74
CA VAL A 481 -8.10 -21.29 -6.62
C VAL A 481 -8.90 -21.43 -5.35
N TYR A 482 -8.92 -20.36 -4.55
CA TYR A 482 -9.59 -20.32 -3.26
C TYR A 482 -10.60 -19.18 -3.21
N ARG A 483 -11.72 -19.41 -2.51
CA ARG A 483 -12.74 -18.41 -2.25
C ARG A 483 -12.86 -18.17 -0.74
N GLU A 484 -13.08 -16.92 -0.36
CA GLU A 484 -13.45 -16.52 1.00
C GLU A 484 -14.71 -17.28 1.46
N ILE A 485 -14.66 -17.87 2.66
CA ILE A 485 -15.76 -18.74 3.13
C ILE A 485 -17.04 -17.95 3.34
N ASP A 486 -16.94 -16.75 3.94
CA ASP A 486 -18.09 -15.91 4.26
C ASP A 486 -18.08 -14.60 3.44
N GLY A 487 -17.51 -14.64 2.23
CA GLY A 487 -17.36 -13.48 1.37
C GLY A 487 -17.36 -13.80 -0.12
N LEU A 488 -17.08 -12.77 -0.92
CA LEU A 488 -17.10 -12.83 -2.38
C LEU A 488 -15.72 -12.93 -3.02
N GLU A 489 -14.66 -12.63 -2.26
CA GLU A 489 -13.31 -12.53 -2.79
C GLU A 489 -12.75 -13.90 -3.19
N ARG A 490 -11.90 -13.89 -4.20
CA ARG A 490 -11.17 -15.07 -4.70
C ARG A 490 -9.68 -14.75 -4.77
N ILE A 491 -8.87 -15.75 -4.49
CA ILE A 491 -7.42 -15.73 -4.65
C ILE A 491 -6.99 -16.99 -5.40
N ALA A 492 -5.87 -16.93 -6.09
CA ALA A 492 -5.28 -18.10 -6.71
C ALA A 492 -3.77 -18.14 -6.51
N PHE A 493 -3.20 -19.29 -6.80
CA PHE A 493 -1.75 -19.47 -6.79
C PHE A 493 -1.30 -20.07 -8.12
N ARG A 494 -0.07 -19.73 -8.53
CA ARG A 494 0.52 -20.21 -9.76
C ARG A 494 1.81 -20.95 -9.47
N ARG A 495 2.02 -22.07 -10.20
CA ARG A 495 3.28 -22.81 -10.14
C ARG A 495 4.28 -22.21 -11.11
N ASP A 496 5.51 -22.15 -10.68
CA ASP A 496 6.65 -21.81 -11.55
C ASP A 496 7.04 -22.96 -12.49
N ALA A 497 8.05 -22.74 -13.31
CA ALA A 497 8.55 -23.74 -14.26
C ALA A 497 9.11 -25.00 -13.58
N SER A 498 9.46 -24.95 -12.29
CA SER A 498 9.90 -26.11 -11.51
C SER A 498 8.74 -26.95 -10.95
N GLY A 499 7.50 -26.44 -11.08
CA GLY A 499 6.31 -27.02 -10.47
C GLY A 499 6.06 -26.60 -9.02
N ALA A 500 6.92 -25.78 -8.43
CA ALA A 500 6.72 -25.21 -7.11
C ALA A 500 5.74 -24.03 -7.17
N VAL A 501 4.98 -23.79 -6.10
CA VAL A 501 4.14 -22.59 -6.00
C VAL A 501 5.03 -21.38 -5.78
N GLY A 502 5.09 -20.49 -6.77
CA GLY A 502 5.93 -19.28 -6.77
C GLY A 502 5.16 -17.98 -6.55
N GLU A 503 3.90 -17.96 -6.93
CA GLU A 503 3.11 -16.72 -6.98
C GLU A 503 1.74 -16.88 -6.34
N MET A 504 1.28 -15.83 -5.70
CA MET A 504 -0.06 -15.66 -5.17
C MET A 504 -0.72 -14.48 -5.90
N LEU A 505 -1.91 -14.69 -6.37
CA LEU A 505 -2.72 -13.73 -7.13
C LEU A 505 -3.82 -13.19 -6.21
N PRO A 506 -3.60 -12.06 -5.53
CA PRO A 506 -4.58 -11.47 -4.63
C PRO A 506 -5.60 -10.62 -5.37
N PHE A 507 -6.58 -10.13 -4.64
CA PHE A 507 -7.45 -9.05 -5.02
C PHE A 507 -7.05 -7.77 -4.25
N PRO A 508 -7.01 -6.59 -4.89
CA PRO A 508 -7.24 -6.31 -6.32
C PRO A 508 -6.04 -6.70 -7.23
N ALA A 509 -6.30 -6.88 -8.53
CA ALA A 509 -5.36 -7.37 -9.54
C ALA A 509 -4.21 -6.40 -9.91
N ILE A 510 -3.89 -5.44 -9.07
CA ILE A 510 -2.87 -4.39 -9.30
C ILE A 510 -1.47 -4.74 -8.78
N TYR A 511 -1.33 -5.86 -8.11
CA TYR A 511 -0.06 -6.45 -7.69
C TYR A 511 -0.26 -7.96 -7.46
N GLU A 512 0.83 -8.70 -7.37
CA GLU A 512 0.84 -10.11 -6.98
C GLU A 512 1.81 -10.36 -5.84
N GLY A 513 1.70 -11.53 -5.19
CA GLY A 513 2.63 -11.98 -4.17
C GLY A 513 3.65 -12.94 -4.76
N GLN A 514 4.93 -12.69 -4.59
CA GLN A 514 6.02 -13.58 -4.97
C GLN A 514 6.53 -14.33 -3.75
N ARG A 515 6.70 -15.64 -3.87
CA ARG A 515 7.16 -16.48 -2.75
C ARG A 515 8.58 -16.12 -2.35
N VAL A 516 8.78 -15.85 -1.06
CA VAL A 516 10.07 -15.47 -0.50
C VAL A 516 10.80 -16.71 0.00
N PRO A 517 12.08 -16.91 -0.36
CA PRO A 517 12.90 -17.97 0.21
C PRO A 517 13.13 -17.73 1.70
N TRP A 518 13.30 -18.80 2.48
CA TRP A 518 13.40 -18.72 3.95
C TRP A 518 14.45 -17.72 4.46
N TYR A 519 15.60 -17.62 3.76
CA TYR A 519 16.70 -16.72 4.14
C TYR A 519 16.43 -15.23 3.87
N ALA A 520 15.43 -14.91 3.03
CA ALA A 520 14.98 -13.53 2.77
C ALA A 520 13.67 -13.20 3.51
N SER A 521 13.17 -14.12 4.35
CA SER A 521 11.94 -13.92 5.10
C SER A 521 12.10 -12.89 6.22
N LYS A 522 11.05 -12.10 6.49
CA LYS A 522 11.01 -11.15 7.60
C LYS A 522 11.35 -11.80 8.94
N ILE A 523 11.01 -13.08 9.12
CA ILE A 523 11.30 -13.82 10.35
C ILE A 523 12.80 -14.07 10.46
N PHE A 524 13.44 -14.62 9.44
CA PHE A 524 14.86 -14.92 9.47
C PHE A 524 15.71 -13.65 9.58
N ILE A 525 15.43 -12.65 8.75
CA ILE A 525 16.14 -11.36 8.79
C ILE A 525 15.92 -10.66 10.13
N GLY A 526 14.69 -10.66 10.65
CA GLY A 526 14.35 -10.08 11.94
C GLY A 526 15.11 -10.74 13.10
N LEU A 527 15.21 -12.08 13.11
CA LEU A 527 15.98 -12.80 14.13
C LEU A 527 17.49 -12.54 14.00
N LEU A 528 18.03 -12.52 12.78
CA LEU A 528 19.45 -12.30 12.52
C LEU A 528 19.87 -10.88 12.92
N ILE A 529 19.21 -9.88 12.38
CA ILE A 529 19.53 -8.47 12.62
C ILE A 529 19.09 -8.04 14.01
N GLY A 530 17.90 -8.43 14.48
CA GLY A 530 17.43 -8.14 15.84
C GLY A 530 18.31 -8.76 16.91
N GLY A 531 18.76 -10.00 16.73
CA GLY A 531 19.72 -10.67 17.61
C GLY A 531 21.08 -9.96 17.62
N SER A 532 21.58 -9.56 16.46
CA SER A 532 22.83 -8.81 16.33
C SER A 532 22.75 -7.44 17.02
N LEU A 533 21.66 -6.70 16.79
CA LEU A 533 21.41 -5.40 17.43
C LEU A 533 21.23 -5.51 18.93
N LEU A 534 20.53 -6.55 19.42
CA LEU A 534 20.39 -6.80 20.85
C LEU A 534 21.74 -7.07 21.51
N LEU A 535 22.58 -7.89 20.88
CA LEU A 535 23.94 -8.15 21.34
C LEU A 535 24.80 -6.87 21.36
N ALA A 536 24.74 -6.07 20.31
CA ALA A 536 25.44 -4.79 20.23
C ALA A 536 24.95 -3.81 21.30
N LEU A 537 23.62 -3.68 21.47
CA LEU A 537 23.00 -2.81 22.47
C LEU A 537 23.38 -3.24 23.91
N LEU A 538 23.30 -4.52 24.23
CA LEU A 538 23.73 -5.04 25.54
C LEU A 538 25.21 -4.79 25.77
N THR A 539 26.04 -4.94 24.73
CA THR A 539 27.47 -4.63 24.79
C THR A 539 27.73 -3.17 25.15
N VAL A 540 26.99 -2.25 24.54
CA VAL A 540 27.09 -0.80 24.79
C VAL A 540 26.58 -0.45 26.18
N LEU A 541 25.41 -0.96 26.59
CA LEU A 541 24.79 -0.65 27.88
C LEU A 541 25.59 -1.21 29.06
N LEU A 542 26.13 -2.42 28.93
CA LEU A 542 26.91 -3.05 29.99
C LEU A 542 28.37 -2.57 30.07
N TRP A 543 28.84 -1.89 29.03
CA TRP A 543 30.21 -1.40 28.99
C TRP A 543 30.57 -0.41 30.12
N PRO A 544 29.79 0.66 30.40
CA PRO A 544 30.08 1.57 31.53
C PRO A 544 30.11 0.84 32.86
N VAL A 545 29.18 -0.07 33.08
CA VAL A 545 29.11 -0.89 34.29
C VAL A 545 30.38 -1.73 34.43
N ALA A 546 30.80 -2.39 33.36
CA ALA A 546 32.04 -3.17 33.36
C ALA A 546 33.30 -2.30 33.60
N VAL A 547 33.36 -1.06 33.12
CA VAL A 547 34.42 -0.10 33.37
C VAL A 547 34.46 0.30 34.86
N ILE A 548 33.30 0.61 35.45
CA ILE A 548 33.19 0.99 36.88
C ILE A 548 33.65 -0.15 37.78
N ILE A 549 33.15 -1.38 37.52
CA ILE A 549 33.53 -2.57 38.33
C ILE A 549 35.05 -2.80 38.26
N ARG A 550 35.65 -2.76 37.08
CA ARG A 550 37.11 -2.94 36.89
C ARG A 550 37.94 -1.86 37.60
N LYS A 551 37.48 -0.60 37.54
CA LYS A 551 38.12 0.50 38.26
C LYS A 551 38.08 0.29 39.76
N ARG A 552 36.92 -0.17 40.32
CA ARG A 552 36.74 -0.44 41.73
C ARG A 552 37.65 -1.57 42.23
N TYR A 553 37.81 -2.64 41.42
CA TYR A 553 38.65 -3.79 41.80
C TYR A 553 40.09 -3.69 41.29
N GLN A 554 40.51 -2.53 40.71
CA GLN A 554 41.84 -2.27 40.18
C GLN A 554 42.39 -3.36 39.22
N ARG A 555 41.48 -4.02 38.50
CA ARG A 555 41.82 -5.08 37.52
C ARG A 555 41.70 -4.57 36.08
N PRO A 556 42.82 -4.17 35.43
CA PRO A 556 42.80 -3.77 34.03
C PRO A 556 42.43 -4.98 33.14
N LEU A 557 41.61 -4.75 32.11
CA LEU A 557 41.22 -5.82 31.17
C LEU A 557 42.39 -6.20 30.23
N PHE A 558 43.21 -5.24 29.87
CA PHE A 558 44.32 -5.41 28.92
C PHE A 558 45.63 -4.77 29.44
N SER A 559 46.73 -5.44 29.15
CA SER A 559 48.06 -4.96 29.45
C SER A 559 48.55 -3.94 28.43
N THR A 560 48.17 -4.10 27.15
CA THR A 560 48.64 -3.25 26.05
C THR A 560 47.68 -2.08 25.74
N LYS A 561 48.26 -0.94 25.26
CA LYS A 561 47.45 0.22 24.82
C LYS A 561 46.62 -0.12 23.56
N SER A 562 47.20 -0.89 22.64
CA SER A 562 46.55 -1.29 21.39
C SER A 562 45.27 -2.14 21.63
N ASP A 563 45.34 -3.12 22.55
CA ASP A 563 44.18 -3.94 22.87
C ASP A 563 43.06 -3.13 23.56
N ARG A 564 43.43 -2.13 24.36
CA ARG A 564 42.47 -1.18 24.98
C ARG A 564 41.77 -0.30 23.92
N VAL A 565 42.53 0.23 22.96
CA VAL A 565 41.97 1.03 21.86
C VAL A 565 41.06 0.17 21.00
N LEU A 566 41.50 -1.02 20.60
CA LEU A 566 40.70 -1.94 19.78
C LEU A 566 39.41 -2.34 20.49
N TYR A 567 39.46 -2.58 21.80
CA TYR A 567 38.27 -2.87 22.61
C TYR A 567 37.32 -1.67 22.66
N PHE A 568 37.80 -0.46 22.84
CA PHE A 568 37.01 0.77 22.85
C PHE A 568 36.36 1.01 21.49
N LEU A 569 37.14 0.96 20.41
CA LEU A 569 36.61 1.16 19.05
C LEU A 569 35.54 0.14 18.69
N SER A 570 35.68 -1.13 19.11
CA SER A 570 34.64 -2.14 18.85
C SER A 570 33.29 -1.81 19.54
N ARG A 571 33.26 -1.06 20.64
CA ARG A 571 32.04 -0.59 21.29
C ARG A 571 31.43 0.62 20.58
N ILE A 572 32.28 1.48 20.07
CA ILE A 572 31.84 2.62 19.23
C ILE A 572 31.18 2.09 17.94
N VAL A 573 31.76 1.06 17.31
CA VAL A 573 31.17 0.42 16.15
C VAL A 573 29.80 -0.16 16.49
N CYS A 574 29.67 -0.93 17.59
CA CYS A 574 28.39 -1.47 18.03
C CYS A 574 27.34 -0.38 18.29
N LEU A 575 27.71 0.73 18.93
CA LEU A 575 26.81 1.86 19.13
C LEU A 575 26.36 2.47 17.79
N ALA A 576 27.30 2.68 16.88
CA ALA A 576 27.02 3.27 15.59
C ALA A 576 26.14 2.35 14.70
N GLU A 577 26.33 1.02 14.75
CA GLU A 577 25.45 0.06 14.07
C GLU A 577 24.00 0.15 14.58
N VAL A 578 23.81 0.22 15.92
CA VAL A 578 22.46 0.39 16.50
C VAL A 578 21.81 1.68 16.04
N VAL A 579 22.52 2.80 16.10
CA VAL A 579 22.01 4.11 15.66
C VAL A 579 21.70 4.09 14.16
N PHE A 580 22.58 3.50 13.34
CA PHE A 580 22.42 3.43 11.89
C PHE A 580 21.16 2.67 11.46
N ILE A 581 20.86 1.52 12.07
CA ILE A 581 19.66 0.74 11.73
C ILE A 581 18.39 1.44 12.22
N LEU A 582 18.43 2.12 13.37
CA LEU A 582 17.26 2.82 13.88
C LEU A 582 16.93 4.10 13.10
N ALA A 583 17.92 4.76 12.52
CA ALA A 583 17.76 6.04 11.84
C ALA A 583 16.75 5.98 10.66
N PRO A 584 16.86 5.07 9.68
CA PRO A 584 15.88 4.97 8.58
C PRO A 584 14.50 4.54 9.05
N ILE A 585 14.39 3.73 10.11
CA ILE A 585 13.09 3.33 10.68
C ILE A 585 12.38 4.56 11.23
N VAL A 586 13.06 5.41 11.98
CA VAL A 586 12.50 6.67 12.49
C VAL A 586 12.15 7.61 11.34
N MET A 587 13.03 7.76 10.36
CA MET A 587 12.79 8.61 9.19
C MET A 587 11.57 8.16 8.40
N LEU A 588 11.46 6.86 8.09
CA LEU A 588 10.33 6.33 7.34
C LEU A 588 9.02 6.41 8.14
N SER A 589 9.04 6.16 9.46
CA SER A 589 7.84 6.31 10.28
C SER A 589 7.33 7.76 10.31
N GLN A 590 8.22 8.74 10.37
CA GLN A 590 7.86 10.15 10.27
C GLN A 590 7.41 10.51 8.83
N GLY A 591 8.10 9.97 7.81
CA GLY A 591 7.74 10.18 6.41
C GLY A 591 6.38 9.61 6.03
N LEU A 592 5.97 8.47 6.59
CA LEU A 592 4.64 7.90 6.37
C LEU A 592 3.52 8.69 7.08
N GLU A 593 3.82 9.36 8.20
CA GLU A 593 2.88 10.29 8.84
C GLU A 593 2.84 11.68 8.15
N HIS A 594 3.94 12.07 7.51
CA HIS A 594 4.13 13.36 6.85
C HIS A 594 4.86 13.16 5.52
N ILE A 595 4.15 12.59 4.54
CA ILE A 595 4.75 12.12 3.26
C ILE A 595 5.51 13.21 2.51
N VAL A 596 5.16 14.47 2.71
CA VAL A 596 5.89 15.63 2.15
C VAL A 596 7.36 15.72 2.61
N ILE A 597 7.72 15.06 3.72
CA ILE A 597 9.11 14.98 4.19
C ILE A 597 9.95 14.09 3.24
N LEU A 598 9.30 13.14 2.54
CA LEU A 598 9.97 12.23 1.59
C LEU A 598 10.25 12.93 0.25
N GLY A 599 10.93 14.06 0.29
CA GLY A 599 11.30 14.88 -0.86
C GLY A 599 12.78 15.21 -0.89
N ASP A 600 13.15 16.18 -1.72
CA ASP A 600 14.54 16.62 -1.88
C ASP A 600 15.18 17.15 -0.59
N ALA A 601 14.38 17.60 0.38
CA ALA A 601 14.84 18.10 1.66
C ALA A 601 15.67 17.06 2.46
N ILE A 602 15.42 15.76 2.26
CA ILE A 602 16.20 14.72 2.96
C ILE A 602 17.47 14.28 2.22
N ASN A 603 17.76 14.82 1.02
CA ASN A 603 18.95 14.43 0.25
C ASN A 603 20.27 14.57 1.03
N PRO A 604 20.55 15.69 1.76
CA PRO A 604 21.78 15.79 2.55
C PRO A 604 21.86 14.73 3.65
N TRP A 605 20.73 14.37 4.22
CA TRP A 605 20.61 13.33 5.23
C TRP A 605 20.92 11.95 4.66
N LEU A 606 20.37 11.62 3.48
CA LEU A 606 20.66 10.37 2.78
C LEU A 606 22.14 10.27 2.39
N GLN A 607 22.74 11.35 1.89
CA GLN A 607 24.17 11.38 1.58
C GLN A 607 25.01 11.09 2.81
N ALA A 608 24.73 11.76 3.93
CA ALA A 608 25.43 11.52 5.19
C ALA A 608 25.23 10.07 5.67
N PHE A 609 24.01 9.55 5.55
CA PHE A 609 23.67 8.19 5.91
C PHE A 609 24.46 7.15 5.11
N HIS A 610 24.57 7.32 3.79
CA HIS A 610 25.36 6.43 2.93
C HIS A 610 26.86 6.47 3.29
N VAL A 611 27.42 7.67 3.54
CA VAL A 611 28.82 7.81 3.98
C VAL A 611 29.05 7.09 5.31
N VAL A 612 28.16 7.25 6.29
CA VAL A 612 28.24 6.55 7.58
C VAL A 612 28.17 5.04 7.39
N GLY A 613 27.34 4.56 6.46
CA GLY A 613 27.25 3.14 6.12
C GLY A 613 28.59 2.55 5.66
N TRP A 614 29.29 3.25 4.79
CA TRP A 614 30.63 2.83 4.34
C TRP A 614 31.66 2.86 5.47
N VAL A 615 31.61 3.86 6.36
CA VAL A 615 32.46 3.90 7.55
C VAL A 615 32.19 2.73 8.47
N LEU A 616 30.91 2.33 8.61
CA LEU A 616 30.52 1.18 9.42
C LEU A 616 30.99 -0.15 8.81
N LEU A 617 31.04 -0.28 7.49
CA LEU A 617 31.69 -1.46 6.87
C LEU A 617 33.17 -1.58 7.26
N ALA A 618 33.90 -0.48 7.31
CA ALA A 618 35.26 -0.49 7.85
C ALA A 618 35.27 -0.86 9.36
N GLY A 619 34.22 -0.45 10.09
CA GLY A 619 33.99 -0.87 11.48
C GLY A 619 33.75 -2.39 11.62
N VAL A 620 33.03 -3.01 10.68
CA VAL A 620 32.86 -4.48 10.64
C VAL A 620 34.22 -5.18 10.51
N VAL A 621 35.08 -4.69 9.63
CA VAL A 621 36.45 -5.24 9.52
C VAL A 621 37.18 -5.11 10.85
N LEU A 622 37.03 -3.99 11.56
CA LEU A 622 37.63 -3.79 12.89
C LEU A 622 37.06 -4.81 13.90
N LEU A 623 35.77 -5.12 13.89
CA LEU A 623 35.16 -6.16 14.76
C LEU A 623 35.78 -7.54 14.46
N ILE A 624 36.02 -7.88 13.20
CA ILE A 624 36.64 -9.14 12.79
C ILE A 624 38.09 -9.19 13.32
N VAL A 625 38.87 -8.11 13.13
CA VAL A 625 40.23 -8.01 13.67
C VAL A 625 40.24 -8.12 15.18
N ALA A 626 39.28 -7.46 15.87
CA ALA A 626 39.13 -7.54 17.31
C ALA A 626 38.82 -8.99 17.76
N ALA A 627 37.94 -9.69 17.08
CA ALA A 627 37.60 -11.08 17.40
C ALA A 627 38.83 -11.99 17.25
N VAL A 628 39.54 -11.92 16.12
CA VAL A 628 40.78 -12.70 15.88
C VAL A 628 41.83 -12.42 16.96
N ARG A 629 42.03 -11.14 17.31
CA ARG A 629 42.98 -10.74 18.35
C ARG A 629 42.59 -11.24 19.72
N PHE A 630 41.32 -11.05 20.13
CA PHE A 630 40.82 -11.35 21.49
C PHE A 630 40.70 -12.84 21.75
N VAL A 631 40.43 -13.66 20.73
CA VAL A 631 40.45 -15.13 20.85
C VAL A 631 41.85 -15.66 21.20
N ARG A 632 42.87 -15.03 20.70
CA ARG A 632 44.28 -15.41 20.90
C ARG A 632 44.90 -14.85 22.18
N LEU A 633 44.21 -13.94 22.90
CA LEU A 633 44.75 -13.35 24.13
C LEU A 633 44.77 -14.37 25.27
N PRO A 634 45.95 -14.59 25.92
CA PRO A 634 46.04 -15.45 27.10
C PRO A 634 45.35 -14.83 28.30
N GLY A 635 44.87 -15.66 29.22
CA GLY A 635 44.26 -15.22 30.47
C GLY A 635 42.83 -14.70 30.40
N HIS A 636 42.18 -14.74 29.22
CA HIS A 636 40.80 -14.35 29.06
C HIS A 636 39.87 -15.60 28.99
N GLY A 637 38.74 -15.55 29.73
CA GLY A 637 37.78 -16.65 29.79
C GLY A 637 37.02 -16.88 28.47
N LEU A 638 36.36 -18.04 28.38
CA LEU A 638 35.61 -18.47 27.20
C LEU A 638 34.54 -17.44 26.80
N TRP A 639 33.80 -16.88 27.76
CA TRP A 639 32.78 -15.87 27.48
C TRP A 639 33.33 -14.65 26.72
N PHE A 640 34.49 -14.13 27.12
CA PHE A 640 35.11 -12.98 26.46
C PHE A 640 35.43 -13.28 24.98
N ARG A 641 35.95 -14.48 24.69
CA ARG A 641 36.30 -14.91 23.35
C ARG A 641 35.05 -15.14 22.49
N THR A 642 34.06 -15.83 23.04
CA THR A 642 32.78 -16.09 22.35
C THR A 642 32.05 -14.79 22.04
N HIS A 643 32.00 -13.86 23.02
CA HIS A 643 31.37 -12.55 22.81
C HIS A 643 32.05 -11.76 21.67
N ALA A 644 33.37 -11.77 21.57
CA ALA A 644 34.08 -11.10 20.47
C ALA A 644 33.77 -11.73 19.10
N ILE A 645 33.65 -13.06 19.03
CA ILE A 645 33.25 -13.78 17.81
C ILE A 645 31.80 -13.40 17.43
N LEU A 646 30.89 -13.41 18.41
CA LEU A 646 29.49 -13.06 18.14
C LEU A 646 29.32 -11.62 17.65
N LEU A 647 30.10 -10.66 18.17
CA LEU A 647 30.10 -9.29 17.66
C LEU A 647 30.61 -9.22 16.21
N ALA A 648 31.62 -9.99 15.86
CA ALA A 648 32.10 -10.04 14.47
C ALA A 648 31.06 -10.66 13.54
N ILE A 649 30.39 -11.74 13.95
CA ILE A 649 29.29 -12.36 13.19
C ILE A 649 28.14 -11.36 13.03
N GLY A 650 27.76 -10.64 14.11
CA GLY A 650 26.73 -9.61 14.05
C GLY A 650 27.08 -8.48 13.10
N GLY A 651 28.33 -8.00 13.13
CA GLY A 651 28.81 -6.99 12.19
C GLY A 651 28.78 -7.47 10.73
N ILE A 652 29.16 -8.72 10.47
CA ILE A 652 29.05 -9.31 9.11
C ILE A 652 27.60 -9.36 8.67
N ALA A 653 26.68 -9.82 9.54
CA ALA A 653 25.24 -9.84 9.24
C ALA A 653 24.72 -8.42 8.95
N PHE A 654 25.13 -7.42 9.73
CA PHE A 654 24.84 -6.02 9.47
C PHE A 654 25.36 -5.56 8.10
N GLY A 655 26.60 -5.86 7.75
CA GLY A 655 27.18 -5.47 6.47
C GLY A 655 26.45 -6.06 5.27
N VAL A 656 26.10 -7.36 5.34
CA VAL A 656 25.29 -8.04 4.31
C VAL A 656 23.91 -7.40 4.20
N PHE A 657 23.27 -7.13 5.33
CA PHE A 657 21.96 -6.46 5.37
C PHE A 657 22.04 -5.05 4.75
N ALA A 658 23.02 -4.23 5.15
CA ALA A 658 23.18 -2.89 4.62
C ALA A 658 23.42 -2.87 3.10
N TRP A 659 24.15 -3.86 2.59
CA TRP A 659 24.38 -4.04 1.16
C TRP A 659 23.09 -4.51 0.45
N GLN A 660 22.44 -5.53 0.96
CA GLN A 660 21.25 -6.13 0.35
C GLN A 660 20.04 -5.17 0.29
N TYR A 661 19.93 -4.26 1.28
CA TYR A 661 18.86 -3.27 1.40
C TYR A 661 19.28 -1.87 0.93
N HIS A 662 20.32 -1.77 0.11
CA HIS A 662 20.75 -0.56 -0.57
C HIS A 662 21.09 0.62 0.35
N PHE A 663 21.46 0.37 1.61
CA PHE A 663 21.89 1.41 2.54
C PHE A 663 23.28 1.97 2.24
N LEU A 664 24.02 1.35 1.31
CA LEU A 664 25.34 1.75 0.89
C LEU A 664 25.37 2.42 -0.49
N ASP A 665 24.23 2.43 -1.18
CA ASP A 665 24.15 2.98 -2.52
C ASP A 665 24.09 4.50 -2.46
N ALA A 666 24.86 5.17 -3.32
CA ALA A 666 24.88 6.64 -3.39
C ALA A 666 23.62 7.23 -4.05
N SER A 667 22.62 6.41 -4.37
CA SER A 667 21.37 6.85 -4.98
C SER A 667 20.56 7.73 -4.02
N LEU A 668 20.08 8.86 -4.54
CA LEU A 668 19.11 9.73 -3.86
C LEU A 668 17.68 9.49 -4.33
N LYS A 669 17.45 8.46 -5.15
CA LYS A 669 16.12 8.01 -5.58
C LYS A 669 15.55 7.03 -4.56
N PHE A 670 14.25 7.13 -4.31
CA PHE A 670 13.53 6.21 -3.45
C PHE A 670 12.02 6.34 -3.61
#